data_1b9fa7b73c2b14ac78548f22dd180171
#
_entry.id   1b9fa7b73c2b14ac78548f22dd180171
#
_cell.length_a   1.000
_cell.length_b   1.000
_cell.length_c   1.000
_cell.angle_alpha   90.00
_cell.angle_beta   90.00
_cell.angle_gamma   90.00
#
_symmetry.space_group_name_H-M   'P 1'
#
loop_
_entity.id
_entity.type
_entity.pdbx_description
1 polymer ?
#
loop_
_entity_poly.entity_id
_entity_poly.type
_entity_poly.pdbx_seq_one_letter_code
_entity_poly.pdbx_strand_id
1 'polypeptide(L)'
;MNENNKGNSENTNNPNSNSKNNKRYKYRNRRKKLADSISENSQNSTHEFSNNEKINTKKNSTNTQPLEGENVEKPSEKKKKRNRNLPSKLTGNEDWQIALAECIEANRVSHENRLHPLKYNNSSEHKIRITPLGGLGEIGGNISVFETNNDAIIIDIGMSFPDGTMHGVDIIIPDFDYVRKIKDKIRGIVITHAHEDHIGAVPYFFKEFQFPIYATPLALGMISNKFEEHGLKAERKWFRPVEKRKVYEIGEFDIEWIHITHSIIDASTLAIKTKAGTIIHTGDFKIDQTPIDGYPTDLGRLAHYGEEGVLCLLSDSTNSYKEGYTKSESSVGPTFDQIFARTKGRVIMSTFSSNIHRVYQAITYGLKYGRKVCVIGRSMERNLYTTMELGYIKLDRKIFIDADEVSKYKDNEVLIVTTGSQGETMSALYRMATDEHKFIKIKPSDQIIISAKAIPGNEASVSAVLDYLLKAGAKVAYQEFSEIHVSGHASIEEQKLMLTLVKPKFFLPIHGEYNHINKHKETAIKCGIPEKNIYLMSDGDQVELCQKYIKRVKTVKTGKVFVDNQINKQIADDVVIDRQKLADSGIVVIIAQLDKASKTLINKPRVFSYGLVADKQDHAFSKEMAEVLGQFFVNVKDEVLNDPRFLENQIRQVLRKHIFRKIKKYPTIVPTIFVM
;
A
#
# COMPACT_ATOMS: atom_id res chain seq x y z
N MET A 1 -41.58 -30.06 44.41
CA MET A 1 -42.44 -31.11 43.79
C MET A 1 -41.67 -31.49 42.55
N ASN A 2 -40.82 -32.52 42.67
CA ASN A 2 -41.03 -33.88 42.27
C ASN A 2 -41.27 -33.99 40.75
N GLU A 3 -40.63 -34.81 40.00
CA GLU A 3 -39.72 -35.97 40.15
C GLU A 3 -39.26 -36.37 38.74
N ASN A 4 -38.00 -36.79 38.63
CA ASN A 4 -37.59 -38.12 38.19
C ASN A 4 -37.96 -38.54 36.72
N ASN A 5 -37.12 -39.17 35.94
CA ASN A 5 -36.21 -40.29 36.20
C ASN A 5 -35.41 -40.64 34.93
N LYS A 6 -34.15 -41.06 35.14
CA LYS A 6 -33.44 -42.24 34.58
C LYS A 6 -33.45 -42.49 33.06
N GLY A 7 -32.43 -42.90 32.39
CA GLY A 7 -31.18 -43.54 32.79
C GLY A 7 -30.54 -44.23 31.59
N ASN A 8 -29.30 -44.69 31.80
CA ASN A 8 -28.46 -45.65 31.06
C ASN A 8 -27.69 -45.11 29.84
N SER A 9 -26.40 -44.96 29.97
CA SER A 9 -25.25 -45.89 29.99
C SER A 9 -25.01 -46.59 28.65
N GLU A 10 -23.86 -46.29 28.07
CA GLU A 10 -22.77 -47.22 27.85
C GLU A 10 -21.66 -46.59 26.96
N ASN A 11 -20.50 -46.57 27.54
CA ASN A 11 -19.16 -46.93 27.04
C ASN A 11 -18.94 -46.88 25.51
N THR A 12 -17.92 -46.15 25.02
CA THR A 12 -16.59 -46.76 24.79
C THR A 12 -15.63 -45.80 24.10
N ASN A 13 -14.41 -45.77 24.61
CA ASN A 13 -13.15 -45.63 23.88
C ASN A 13 -12.80 -44.33 23.12
N ASN A 14 -11.99 -43.55 23.80
CA ASN A 14 -11.00 -42.68 23.16
C ASN A 14 -9.85 -43.53 22.60
N PRO A 15 -9.39 -43.28 21.35
CA PRO A 15 -8.01 -42.90 21.21
C PRO A 15 -7.79 -41.86 20.08
N ASN A 16 -7.22 -40.73 20.39
CA ASN A 16 -6.48 -40.01 19.37
C ASN A 16 -5.57 -38.92 19.97
N SER A 17 -4.41 -39.34 20.34
CA SER A 17 -3.21 -38.51 20.39
C SER A 17 -2.33 -38.84 19.19
N ASN A 18 -2.61 -38.30 17.98
CA ASN A 18 -1.63 -38.36 16.86
C ASN A 18 -2.05 -37.60 15.59
N SER A 19 -2.81 -36.51 15.69
CA SER A 19 -3.26 -35.84 14.46
C SER A 19 -2.51 -34.56 14.07
N LYS A 20 -1.60 -34.01 14.88
CA LYS A 20 -0.87 -32.75 14.56
C LYS A 20 0.41 -32.93 13.75
N ASN A 21 1.07 -34.10 13.82
CA ASN A 21 2.27 -34.34 13.03
C ASN A 21 1.99 -34.77 11.57
N ASN A 22 0.81 -35.30 11.29
CA ASN A 22 0.45 -35.73 9.93
C ASN A 22 0.02 -34.56 8.99
N LYS A 23 -0.40 -33.42 9.55
CA LYS A 23 -0.76 -32.25 8.72
C LYS A 23 0.48 -31.50 8.19
N ARG A 24 1.58 -31.43 8.94
CA ARG A 24 2.83 -30.81 8.45
C ARG A 24 3.52 -31.65 7.38
N TYR A 25 3.44 -32.98 7.45
CA TYR A 25 4.02 -33.86 6.42
C TYR A 25 3.21 -33.86 5.11
N LYS A 26 1.86 -33.76 5.18
CA LYS A 26 1.02 -33.63 3.98
C LYS A 26 1.19 -32.28 3.28
N TYR A 27 1.46 -31.19 4.01
CA TYR A 27 1.70 -29.86 3.41
C TYR A 27 3.06 -29.77 2.70
N ARG A 28 4.08 -30.44 3.23
CA ARG A 28 5.43 -30.48 2.62
C ARG A 28 5.45 -31.33 1.34
N ASN A 29 4.74 -32.42 1.31
CA ASN A 29 4.60 -33.27 0.12
C ASN A 29 3.68 -32.68 -0.97
N ARG A 30 2.71 -31.84 -0.61
CA ARG A 30 1.89 -31.10 -1.58
C ARG A 30 2.71 -29.98 -2.27
N ARG A 31 3.58 -29.29 -1.54
CA ARG A 31 4.49 -28.31 -2.14
C ARG A 31 5.50 -28.93 -3.08
N LYS A 32 6.01 -30.13 -2.77
CA LYS A 32 6.94 -30.82 -3.65
C LYS A 32 6.28 -31.32 -4.94
N LYS A 33 5.05 -31.87 -4.85
CA LYS A 33 4.26 -32.26 -6.02
C LYS A 33 3.81 -31.06 -6.89
N LEU A 34 3.60 -29.87 -6.29
CA LEU A 34 3.26 -28.67 -7.04
C LEU A 34 4.48 -28.07 -7.75
N ALA A 35 5.68 -28.17 -7.15
CA ALA A 35 6.92 -27.75 -7.79
C ALA A 35 7.30 -28.67 -8.95
N ASP A 36 7.11 -29.98 -8.81
CA ASP A 36 7.38 -30.95 -9.84
C ASP A 36 6.39 -30.85 -11.03
N SER A 37 5.11 -30.49 -10.79
CA SER A 37 4.11 -30.25 -11.85
C SER A 37 4.31 -28.93 -12.60
N ILE A 38 4.95 -27.92 -11.97
CA ILE A 38 5.30 -26.66 -12.64
C ILE A 38 6.54 -26.84 -13.52
N SER A 39 7.49 -27.73 -13.17
CA SER A 39 8.65 -28.04 -14.01
C SER A 39 8.29 -28.90 -15.23
N GLU A 40 7.28 -29.75 -15.14
CA GLU A 40 6.81 -30.56 -16.30
C GLU A 40 5.96 -29.75 -17.28
N ASN A 41 5.21 -28.73 -16.82
CA ASN A 41 4.44 -27.84 -17.72
C ASN A 41 5.30 -26.78 -18.42
N SER A 42 6.50 -26.49 -17.95
CA SER A 42 7.42 -25.56 -18.65
C SER A 42 8.24 -26.21 -19.77
N GLN A 43 8.22 -27.54 -19.89
CA GLN A 43 8.88 -28.26 -20.99
C GLN A 43 7.94 -28.63 -22.15
N ASN A 44 6.61 -28.53 -21.96
CA ASN A 44 5.62 -28.88 -22.99
C ASN A 44 5.03 -27.68 -23.75
N SER A 45 5.48 -26.45 -23.51
CA SER A 45 4.97 -25.26 -24.22
C SER A 45 5.92 -24.69 -25.29
N THR A 46 6.98 -25.44 -25.69
CA THR A 46 7.91 -25.02 -26.74
C THR A 46 7.79 -25.82 -28.04
N HIS A 47 6.74 -26.64 -28.21
CA HIS A 47 6.50 -27.38 -29.45
C HIS A 47 5.10 -27.15 -29.99
N GLU A 48 4.90 -26.00 -30.63
CA GLU A 48 3.87 -25.83 -31.66
C GLU A 48 4.06 -24.47 -32.35
N PHE A 49 5.00 -24.39 -33.27
CA PHE A 49 4.99 -23.48 -34.44
C PHE A 49 6.21 -23.81 -35.33
N SER A 50 6.15 -24.97 -35.99
CA SER A 50 6.89 -25.17 -37.24
C SER A 50 6.31 -26.38 -37.98
N ASN A 51 5.45 -26.16 -38.92
CA ASN A 51 5.24 -27.06 -40.03
C ASN A 51 4.77 -26.24 -41.24
N ASN A 52 5.63 -26.19 -42.18
CA ASN A 52 5.56 -26.35 -43.62
C ASN A 52 6.58 -25.42 -44.26
N GLU A 53 7.60 -25.88 -44.92
CA GLU A 53 7.70 -26.63 -46.15
C GLU A 53 9.10 -27.19 -46.36
N LYS A 54 9.15 -28.46 -46.79
CA LYS A 54 10.36 -29.14 -47.25
C LYS A 54 10.66 -28.71 -48.69
N ILE A 55 11.88 -28.24 -48.98
CA ILE A 55 12.48 -28.38 -50.30
C ILE A 55 13.91 -28.90 -50.16
N ASN A 56 14.15 -30.04 -50.82
CA ASN A 56 15.41 -30.76 -50.93
C ASN A 56 16.52 -29.94 -51.60
N THR A 57 17.76 -30.04 -51.07
CA THR A 57 18.93 -30.14 -51.94
C THR A 57 20.07 -30.92 -51.28
N LYS A 58 20.72 -31.70 -52.13
CA LYS A 58 21.67 -32.80 -51.92
C LYS A 58 23.01 -32.36 -51.29
N LYS A 59 23.55 -33.33 -50.54
CA LYS A 59 24.95 -33.41 -50.06
C LYS A 59 25.97 -33.35 -51.18
N ASN A 60 27.12 -32.72 -50.94
CA ASN A 60 28.41 -33.29 -51.31
C ASN A 60 29.48 -32.92 -50.27
N SER A 61 30.12 -33.97 -49.83
CA SER A 61 31.22 -34.02 -48.88
C SER A 61 32.57 -33.86 -49.58
N THR A 62 33.54 -33.18 -48.99
CA THR A 62 34.96 -33.64 -49.04
C THR A 62 35.74 -33.08 -47.83
N ASN A 63 36.44 -34.00 -47.22
CA ASN A 63 37.45 -33.85 -46.17
C ASN A 63 38.68 -33.06 -46.60
N THR A 64 39.33 -32.36 -45.67
CA THR A 64 40.76 -32.56 -45.34
C THR A 64 41.18 -31.80 -44.12
N GLN A 65 42.08 -32.39 -43.35
CA GLN A 65 42.67 -32.02 -42.06
C GLN A 65 43.82 -30.97 -42.15
N PRO A 66 44.42 -30.56 -41.01
CA PRO A 66 45.01 -29.24 -40.79
C PRO A 66 46.57 -29.22 -40.96
N LEU A 67 47.11 -28.02 -41.10
CA LEU A 67 48.53 -27.75 -40.85
C LEU A 67 48.72 -26.39 -40.17
N GLU A 68 49.68 -26.38 -39.26
CA GLU A 68 50.13 -25.32 -38.34
C GLU A 68 50.87 -24.19 -39.04
N GLY A 69 50.79 -22.99 -38.38
CA GLY A 69 51.93 -22.07 -38.22
C GLY A 69 51.99 -20.90 -39.16
N GLU A 70 51.85 -19.73 -38.64
CA GLU A 70 52.83 -18.62 -38.58
C GLU A 70 52.15 -17.25 -38.38
N ASN A 71 52.76 -16.45 -37.51
CA ASN A 71 52.42 -15.04 -37.20
C ASN A 71 52.60 -14.15 -38.41
N VAL A 72 51.54 -13.34 -38.75
CA VAL A 72 51.73 -12.09 -39.49
C VAL A 72 50.71 -11.03 -39.02
N GLU A 73 51.21 -9.84 -38.93
CA GLU A 73 50.62 -8.58 -38.42
C GLU A 73 49.26 -8.24 -38.99
N LYS A 74 48.40 -7.64 -38.13
CA LYS A 74 47.09 -7.10 -38.48
C LYS A 74 47.17 -5.79 -39.27
N PRO A 75 46.57 -5.70 -40.47
CA PRO A 75 46.17 -4.43 -41.02
C PRO A 75 44.74 -4.08 -40.52
N SER A 76 44.56 -2.82 -40.18
CA SER A 76 43.28 -2.24 -39.75
C SER A 76 42.21 -2.38 -40.87
N GLU A 77 41.25 -3.31 -40.66
CA GLU A 77 40.07 -3.40 -41.53
C GLU A 77 39.08 -2.31 -41.17
N LYS A 78 38.98 -1.30 -42.04
CA LYS A 78 37.80 -0.42 -42.16
C LYS A 78 36.58 -1.36 -42.44
N LYS A 79 35.68 -1.49 -41.47
CA LYS A 79 34.39 -2.18 -41.67
C LYS A 79 33.65 -1.51 -42.81
N LYS A 80 33.68 -2.11 -43.99
CA LYS A 80 32.78 -1.78 -45.09
C LYS A 80 31.35 -1.99 -44.63
N LYS A 81 30.56 -0.89 -44.55
CA LYS A 81 29.11 -0.98 -44.40
C LYS A 81 28.55 -1.93 -45.48
N ARG A 82 27.99 -3.05 -45.03
CA ARG A 82 27.24 -3.92 -45.93
C ARG A 82 26.03 -3.13 -46.42
N ASN A 83 26.08 -2.68 -47.69
CA ASN A 83 24.87 -2.24 -48.39
C ASN A 83 23.90 -3.41 -48.39
N ARG A 84 22.79 -3.32 -47.66
CA ARG A 84 21.67 -4.25 -47.82
C ARG A 84 21.04 -3.96 -49.19
N ASN A 85 21.36 -4.78 -50.17
CA ASN A 85 20.68 -4.70 -51.46
C ASN A 85 19.19 -4.95 -51.24
N LEU A 86 18.36 -4.05 -51.69
CA LEU A 86 16.92 -4.25 -51.80
C LEU A 86 16.62 -5.49 -52.69
N PRO A 87 15.55 -6.26 -52.37
CA PRO A 87 15.17 -7.41 -53.20
C PRO A 87 14.94 -6.96 -54.65
N SER A 88 15.67 -7.52 -55.59
CA SER A 88 15.65 -7.14 -57.03
C SER A 88 14.29 -7.29 -57.76
N LYS A 89 13.27 -7.84 -57.06
CA LYS A 89 11.90 -8.02 -57.58
C LYS A 89 10.96 -6.82 -57.40
N LEU A 90 11.36 -5.79 -56.63
CA LEU A 90 10.45 -4.68 -56.33
C LEU A 90 10.59 -3.47 -57.28
N THR A 91 11.68 -3.37 -58.01
CA THR A 91 11.94 -2.20 -58.84
C THR A 91 12.73 -2.52 -60.06
N GLY A 92 12.25 -2.14 -61.21
CA GLY A 92 12.96 -2.25 -62.51
C GLY A 92 13.88 -1.05 -62.81
N ASN A 93 14.12 -0.14 -61.86
CA ASN A 93 14.90 1.11 -62.06
C ASN A 93 15.81 1.38 -60.88
N GLU A 94 17.09 1.62 -61.09
CA GLU A 94 18.11 1.92 -60.06
C GLU A 94 17.77 3.17 -59.23
N ASP A 95 17.27 4.24 -59.86
CA ASP A 95 16.89 5.47 -59.16
C ASP A 95 15.78 5.24 -58.14
N TRP A 96 14.82 4.39 -58.47
CA TRP A 96 13.75 4.00 -57.56
C TRP A 96 14.26 3.18 -56.35
N GLN A 97 15.24 2.30 -56.59
CA GLN A 97 15.89 1.50 -55.53
C GLN A 97 16.67 2.41 -54.58
N ILE A 98 17.34 3.44 -55.06
CA ILE A 98 18.07 4.42 -54.24
C ILE A 98 17.06 5.21 -53.41
N ALA A 99 15.99 5.75 -54.01
CA ALA A 99 14.97 6.51 -53.29
C ALA A 99 14.29 5.70 -52.18
N LEU A 100 14.00 4.40 -52.42
CA LEU A 100 13.46 3.51 -51.38
C LEU A 100 14.47 3.26 -50.25
N ALA A 101 15.74 3.07 -50.56
CA ALA A 101 16.78 2.86 -49.55
C ALA A 101 16.97 4.09 -48.65
N GLU A 102 16.97 5.27 -49.25
CA GLU A 102 17.04 6.55 -48.53
C GLU A 102 15.82 6.74 -47.59
N CYS A 103 14.61 6.45 -48.11
CA CYS A 103 13.39 6.56 -47.31
C CYS A 103 13.34 5.55 -46.13
N ILE A 104 13.76 4.29 -46.40
CA ILE A 104 13.87 3.28 -45.32
C ILE A 104 14.85 3.70 -44.24
N GLU A 105 16.00 4.24 -44.60
CA GLU A 105 17.00 4.72 -43.64
C GLU A 105 16.49 5.95 -42.90
N ALA A 106 15.85 6.91 -43.58
CA ALA A 106 15.23 8.07 -42.94
C ALA A 106 14.16 7.68 -41.93
N ASN A 107 13.30 6.72 -42.29
CA ASN A 107 12.28 6.17 -41.39
C ASN A 107 12.92 5.45 -40.20
N ARG A 108 13.98 4.68 -40.40
CA ARG A 108 14.71 4.02 -39.31
C ARG A 108 15.31 5.05 -38.32
N VAL A 109 15.96 6.07 -38.83
CA VAL A 109 16.53 7.17 -38.05
C VAL A 109 15.42 7.93 -37.29
N SER A 110 14.29 8.19 -37.95
CA SER A 110 13.14 8.83 -37.34
C SER A 110 12.59 7.99 -36.17
N HIS A 111 12.47 6.67 -36.35
CA HIS A 111 12.04 5.78 -35.26
C HIS A 111 13.04 5.73 -34.10
N GLU A 112 14.34 5.68 -34.37
CA GLU A 112 15.38 5.69 -33.34
C GLU A 112 15.38 7.02 -32.56
N ASN A 113 15.27 8.15 -33.26
CA ASN A 113 15.18 9.46 -32.62
C ASN A 113 13.93 9.60 -31.74
N ARG A 114 12.79 9.02 -32.17
CA ARG A 114 11.55 9.03 -31.39
C ARG A 114 11.64 8.18 -30.12
N LEU A 115 12.35 7.06 -30.17
CA LEU A 115 12.53 6.18 -29.00
C LEU A 115 13.53 6.79 -28.00
N HIS A 116 14.47 7.62 -28.46
CA HIS A 116 15.49 8.22 -27.64
C HIS A 116 15.58 9.74 -27.94
N PRO A 117 14.52 10.52 -27.60
CA PRO A 117 14.39 11.91 -27.99
C PRO A 117 15.48 12.81 -27.38
N LEU A 118 16.07 12.42 -26.26
CA LEU A 118 17.09 13.20 -25.61
C LEU A 118 18.49 12.86 -26.12
N LYS A 119 19.09 13.85 -26.77
CA LYS A 119 20.54 13.93 -26.89
C LYS A 119 21.09 14.45 -25.54
N TYR A 120 21.17 13.54 -24.55
CA TYR A 120 21.80 13.87 -23.28
C TYR A 120 23.26 14.25 -23.53
N ASN A 121 23.65 15.43 -23.07
CA ASN A 121 25.05 15.89 -23.14
C ASN A 121 25.98 15.06 -22.24
N ASN A 122 25.50 13.98 -21.62
CA ASN A 122 26.20 13.16 -20.63
C ASN A 122 26.84 13.98 -19.50
N SER A 123 26.29 15.16 -19.21
CA SER A 123 26.76 16.04 -18.15
C SER A 123 26.47 15.45 -16.77
N SER A 124 27.38 15.61 -15.85
CA SER A 124 27.21 15.33 -14.42
C SER A 124 27.30 16.60 -13.57
N GLU A 125 27.27 17.76 -14.21
CA GLU A 125 27.38 19.05 -13.54
C GLU A 125 26.19 19.31 -12.61
N HIS A 126 24.97 19.12 -13.13
CA HIS A 126 23.75 19.29 -12.35
C HIS A 126 23.22 17.94 -11.89
N LYS A 127 22.88 17.87 -10.62
CA LYS A 127 22.43 16.62 -9.96
C LYS A 127 21.18 16.89 -9.16
N ILE A 128 20.35 15.85 -9.06
CA ILE A 128 19.23 15.81 -8.13
C ILE A 128 19.32 14.54 -7.29
N ARG A 129 18.91 14.62 -6.04
CA ARG A 129 18.80 13.50 -5.12
C ARG A 129 17.35 13.29 -4.78
N ILE A 130 16.95 12.01 -4.82
CA ILE A 130 15.61 11.57 -4.43
C ILE A 130 15.78 10.64 -3.24
N THR A 131 15.04 10.93 -2.17
CA THR A 131 15.11 10.17 -0.92
C THR A 131 13.69 9.86 -0.47
N PRO A 132 13.17 8.66 -0.70
CA PRO A 132 11.91 8.22 -0.09
C PRO A 132 12.10 8.05 1.42
N LEU A 133 11.17 8.54 2.20
CA LEU A 133 11.15 8.40 3.66
C LEU A 133 10.02 7.48 4.13
N GLY A 134 9.16 7.04 3.21
CA GLY A 134 8.06 6.11 3.38
C GLY A 134 7.38 5.81 2.05
N GLY A 135 6.59 4.73 1.99
CA GLY A 135 5.81 4.31 0.81
C GLY A 135 6.51 3.31 -0.10
N LEU A 136 7.70 2.83 0.24
CA LEU A 136 8.40 1.79 -0.52
C LEU A 136 8.56 0.51 0.29
N GLY A 137 8.13 -0.62 -0.31
CA GLY A 137 8.10 -1.91 0.39
C GLY A 137 6.88 -2.07 1.30
N GLU A 138 5.98 -1.10 1.30
CA GLU A 138 4.73 -1.08 2.04
C GLU A 138 3.63 -0.35 1.24
N ILE A 139 2.39 -0.40 1.73
CA ILE A 139 1.27 0.36 1.19
C ILE A 139 0.93 1.48 2.16
N GLY A 140 0.98 2.73 1.67
CA GLY A 140 0.73 3.93 2.44
C GLY A 140 2.00 4.60 2.97
N GLY A 141 1.84 5.74 3.67
CA GLY A 141 2.95 6.50 4.24
C GLY A 141 3.84 7.20 3.22
N ASN A 142 3.31 7.51 2.05
CA ASN A 142 4.07 8.09 0.95
C ASN A 142 4.66 9.45 1.30
N ILE A 143 5.98 9.55 1.28
CA ILE A 143 6.74 10.79 1.44
C ILE A 143 8.09 10.66 0.75
N SER A 144 8.42 11.62 -0.09
CA SER A 144 9.71 11.67 -0.79
C SER A 144 10.31 13.06 -0.77
N VAL A 145 11.61 13.13 -0.54
CA VAL A 145 12.38 14.39 -0.59
C VAL A 145 13.16 14.47 -1.88
N PHE A 146 13.01 15.57 -2.61
CA PHE A 146 13.76 15.90 -3.81
C PHE A 146 14.69 17.04 -3.50
N GLU A 147 15.99 16.85 -3.69
CA GLU A 147 17.03 17.81 -3.32
C GLU A 147 17.92 18.17 -4.51
N THR A 148 18.11 19.43 -4.75
CA THR A 148 19.26 19.98 -5.49
C THR A 148 20.41 20.25 -4.50
N ASN A 149 21.42 20.99 -4.92
CA ASN A 149 22.48 21.39 -3.99
C ASN A 149 21.99 22.40 -2.95
N ASN A 150 21.08 23.32 -3.33
CA ASN A 150 20.66 24.43 -2.50
C ASN A 150 19.27 24.27 -1.90
N ASP A 151 18.34 23.68 -2.65
CA ASP A 151 16.93 23.64 -2.32
C ASP A 151 16.41 22.20 -2.25
N ALA A 152 15.31 22.03 -1.52
CA ALA A 152 14.59 20.77 -1.42
C ALA A 152 13.07 21.01 -1.46
N ILE A 153 12.34 20.03 -1.96
CA ILE A 153 10.89 19.94 -1.87
C ILE A 153 10.49 18.57 -1.29
N ILE A 154 9.32 18.52 -0.66
CA ILE A 154 8.74 17.29 -0.18
C ILE A 154 7.53 16.96 -1.05
N ILE A 155 7.47 15.75 -1.59
CA ILE A 155 6.33 15.26 -2.34
C ILE A 155 5.53 14.32 -1.45
N ASP A 156 4.29 14.70 -1.19
CA ASP A 156 3.32 14.05 -0.33
C ASP A 156 3.79 13.90 1.13
N ILE A 157 2.88 13.73 2.06
CA ILE A 157 3.14 13.39 3.46
C ILE A 157 1.99 12.52 3.94
N GLY A 158 2.08 11.25 3.60
CA GLY A 158 1.05 10.26 3.83
C GLY A 158 1.14 9.59 5.19
N MET A 159 0.06 8.91 5.56
CA MET A 159 0.02 7.99 6.69
C MET A 159 -0.23 6.56 6.20
N SER A 160 0.08 5.58 7.04
CA SER A 160 -0.34 4.19 6.88
C SER A 160 -1.15 3.72 8.07
N PHE A 161 -1.82 2.59 7.92
CA PHE A 161 -2.66 2.00 8.95
C PHE A 161 -1.93 0.87 9.66
N PRO A 162 -2.16 0.68 10.97
CA PRO A 162 -1.58 -0.44 11.70
C PRO A 162 -2.20 -1.77 11.24
N ASP A 163 -1.42 -2.83 11.31
CA ASP A 163 -1.94 -4.19 11.19
C ASP A 163 -2.60 -4.66 12.50
N GLY A 164 -3.30 -5.81 12.44
CA GLY A 164 -4.02 -6.36 13.60
C GLY A 164 -3.16 -6.74 14.80
N THR A 165 -1.83 -6.67 14.69
CA THR A 165 -0.89 -6.97 15.78
C THR A 165 -0.46 -5.73 16.58
N MET A 166 -0.70 -4.54 16.04
CA MET A 166 -0.30 -3.26 16.62
C MET A 166 -1.39 -2.70 17.54
N HIS A 167 -1.63 -3.38 18.65
CA HIS A 167 -2.71 -3.04 19.59
C HIS A 167 -2.63 -1.61 20.14
N GLY A 168 -3.72 -0.84 19.98
CA GLY A 168 -3.83 0.54 20.46
C GLY A 168 -2.99 1.54 19.66
N VAL A 169 -2.61 1.19 18.43
CA VAL A 169 -2.11 2.12 17.41
C VAL A 169 -3.25 2.38 16.45
N ASP A 170 -3.57 3.65 16.18
CA ASP A 170 -4.61 4.03 15.25
C ASP A 170 -4.05 4.44 13.89
N ILE A 171 -2.87 5.07 13.89
CA ILE A 171 -2.24 5.66 12.71
C ILE A 171 -0.72 5.45 12.78
N ILE A 172 -0.09 5.27 11.63
CA ILE A 172 1.36 5.25 11.47
C ILE A 172 1.76 6.40 10.58
N ILE A 173 2.70 7.23 11.02
CA ILE A 173 3.27 8.31 10.23
C ILE A 173 4.76 8.10 10.01
N PRO A 174 5.35 8.63 8.94
CA PRO A 174 6.80 8.56 8.72
C PRO A 174 7.61 9.29 9.79
N ASP A 175 8.83 8.84 10.04
CA ASP A 175 9.80 9.58 10.87
C ASP A 175 10.37 10.77 10.09
N PHE A 176 10.31 11.95 10.69
CA PHE A 176 10.78 13.20 10.08
C PHE A 176 12.23 13.57 10.41
N ASP A 177 13.03 12.69 10.98
CA ASP A 177 14.42 12.96 11.38
C ASP A 177 15.29 13.47 10.23
N TYR A 178 15.08 12.97 9.01
CA TYR A 178 15.82 13.46 7.86
C TYR A 178 15.40 14.89 7.48
N VAL A 179 14.12 15.19 7.55
CA VAL A 179 13.57 16.53 7.27
C VAL A 179 14.16 17.55 8.24
N ARG A 180 14.30 17.23 9.55
CA ARG A 180 14.91 18.10 10.56
C ARG A 180 16.31 18.52 10.17
N LYS A 181 17.09 17.62 9.55
CA LYS A 181 18.48 17.87 9.13
C LYS A 181 18.61 18.79 7.92
N ILE A 182 17.60 18.86 7.08
CA ILE A 182 17.63 19.62 5.83
C ILE A 182 16.60 20.77 5.78
N LYS A 183 15.94 21.06 6.92
CA LYS A 183 14.81 22.00 7.01
C LYS A 183 15.07 23.35 6.32
N ASP A 184 16.30 23.87 6.42
CA ASP A 184 16.66 25.17 5.87
C ASP A 184 16.68 25.22 4.33
N LYS A 185 16.77 24.04 3.69
CA LYS A 185 16.69 23.89 2.25
C LYS A 185 15.26 23.73 1.73
N ILE A 186 14.30 23.35 2.57
CA ILE A 186 12.95 23.01 2.13
C ILE A 186 12.21 24.29 1.72
N ARG A 187 11.68 24.27 0.48
CA ARG A 187 10.95 25.41 -0.13
C ARG A 187 9.44 25.19 -0.11
N GLY A 188 8.97 23.96 -0.03
CA GLY A 188 7.54 23.65 0.02
C GLY A 188 7.24 22.17 0.02
N ILE A 189 5.97 21.90 0.30
CA ILE A 189 5.32 20.59 0.21
C ILE A 189 4.50 20.59 -1.08
N VAL A 190 4.61 19.55 -1.86
CA VAL A 190 3.95 19.36 -3.16
C VAL A 190 3.07 18.14 -3.08
N ILE A 191 1.75 18.31 -3.22
CA ILE A 191 0.79 17.22 -3.06
C ILE A 191 0.30 16.76 -4.43
N THR A 192 0.30 15.45 -4.64
CA THR A 192 -0.20 14.80 -5.85
C THR A 192 -1.71 14.69 -5.85
N HIS A 193 -2.30 14.20 -4.77
CA HIS A 193 -3.74 14.03 -4.59
C HIS A 193 -4.12 13.85 -3.10
N ALA A 194 -5.41 13.75 -2.79
CA ALA A 194 -5.93 13.87 -1.43
C ALA A 194 -6.26 12.55 -0.73
N HIS A 195 -5.66 11.42 -1.09
CA HIS A 195 -5.79 10.18 -0.32
C HIS A 195 -4.99 10.25 0.99
N GLU A 196 -5.44 9.47 1.98
CA GLU A 196 -4.84 9.46 3.33
C GLU A 196 -3.36 9.07 3.33
N ASP A 197 -2.98 8.17 2.48
CA ASP A 197 -1.61 7.71 2.31
C ASP A 197 -0.70 8.71 1.56
N HIS A 198 -1.25 9.89 1.18
CA HIS A 198 -0.53 11.02 0.59
C HIS A 198 -0.65 12.32 1.40
N ILE A 199 -1.76 12.52 2.15
CA ILE A 199 -1.95 13.74 2.95
C ILE A 199 -2.20 13.50 4.44
N GLY A 200 -2.37 12.24 4.85
CA GLY A 200 -2.83 11.91 6.20
C GLY A 200 -1.91 12.37 7.32
N ALA A 201 -0.60 12.42 7.08
CA ALA A 201 0.38 12.88 8.06
C ALA A 201 0.70 14.38 7.97
N VAL A 202 0.12 15.13 7.00
CA VAL A 202 0.35 16.58 6.85
C VAL A 202 0.08 17.36 8.15
N PRO A 203 -1.01 17.14 8.91
CA PRO A 203 -1.23 17.88 10.16
C PRO A 203 -0.16 17.62 11.23
N TYR A 204 0.33 16.38 11.33
CA TYR A 204 1.39 16.00 12.27
C TYR A 204 2.70 16.66 11.89
N PHE A 205 3.03 16.64 10.60
CA PHE A 205 4.19 17.31 10.04
C PHE A 205 4.13 18.82 10.27
N PHE A 206 2.98 19.44 9.99
CA PHE A 206 2.81 20.89 10.06
C PHE A 206 2.89 21.45 11.49
N LYS A 207 2.61 20.65 12.52
CA LYS A 207 2.84 21.02 13.92
C LYS A 207 4.32 21.31 14.23
N GLU A 208 5.22 20.62 13.51
CA GLU A 208 6.67 20.78 13.68
C GLU A 208 7.28 21.71 12.62
N PHE A 209 6.82 21.56 11.34
CA PHE A 209 7.40 22.28 10.19
C PHE A 209 6.32 23.01 9.41
N GLN A 210 6.44 24.32 9.34
CA GLN A 210 5.49 25.18 8.64
C GLN A 210 6.06 25.62 7.29
N PHE A 211 5.86 24.80 6.25
CA PHE A 211 6.20 25.11 4.87
C PHE A 211 4.97 25.37 4.01
N PRO A 212 5.09 26.17 2.91
CA PRO A 212 4.01 26.30 1.94
C PRO A 212 3.59 24.94 1.35
N ILE A 213 2.28 24.71 1.24
CA ILE A 213 1.67 23.49 0.69
C ILE A 213 1.09 23.84 -0.66
N TYR A 214 1.65 23.30 -1.72
CA TYR A 214 1.21 23.44 -3.09
C TYR A 214 0.37 22.24 -3.47
N ALA A 215 -0.90 22.43 -3.75
CA ALA A 215 -1.83 21.36 -4.09
C ALA A 215 -3.03 21.88 -4.88
N THR A 216 -3.74 20.97 -5.52
CA THR A 216 -5.03 21.28 -6.17
C THR A 216 -6.06 21.71 -5.15
N PRO A 217 -7.09 22.48 -5.56
CA PRO A 217 -8.09 23.00 -4.63
C PRO A 217 -8.77 21.94 -3.77
N LEU A 218 -9.10 20.76 -4.32
CA LEU A 218 -9.70 19.69 -3.55
C LEU A 218 -8.76 19.14 -2.48
N ALA A 219 -7.50 18.93 -2.83
CA ALA A 219 -6.49 18.43 -1.87
C ALA A 219 -6.29 19.43 -0.72
N LEU A 220 -6.22 20.74 -1.02
CA LEU A 220 -6.15 21.78 0.02
C LEU A 220 -7.43 21.82 0.88
N GLY A 221 -8.62 21.64 0.29
CA GLY A 221 -9.86 21.57 1.03
C GLY A 221 -9.88 20.41 2.02
N MET A 222 -9.43 19.23 1.60
CA MET A 222 -9.34 18.06 2.49
C MET A 222 -8.25 18.22 3.57
N ILE A 223 -7.10 18.83 3.24
CA ILE A 223 -6.07 19.19 4.23
C ILE A 223 -6.61 20.22 5.23
N SER A 224 -7.44 21.18 4.79
CA SER A 224 -8.09 22.16 5.67
C SER A 224 -8.98 21.48 6.71
N ASN A 225 -9.77 20.48 6.29
CA ASN A 225 -10.60 19.69 7.21
C ASN A 225 -9.75 18.97 8.27
N LYS A 226 -8.62 18.41 7.86
CA LYS A 226 -7.69 17.75 8.77
C LYS A 226 -7.01 18.75 9.71
N PHE A 227 -6.67 19.94 9.23
CA PHE A 227 -6.12 21.00 10.07
C PHE A 227 -7.09 21.38 11.18
N GLU A 228 -8.38 21.53 10.87
CA GLU A 228 -9.41 21.82 11.86
C GLU A 228 -9.49 20.72 12.93
N GLU A 229 -9.47 19.43 12.52
CA GLU A 229 -9.45 18.28 13.45
C GLU A 229 -8.25 18.30 14.40
N HIS A 230 -7.12 18.83 13.94
CA HIS A 230 -5.89 18.93 14.71
C HIS A 230 -5.67 20.29 15.42
N GLY A 231 -6.68 21.18 15.39
CA GLY A 231 -6.60 22.53 15.97
C GLY A 231 -5.64 23.47 15.24
N LEU A 232 -5.33 23.17 13.97
CA LEU A 232 -4.52 23.99 13.08
C LEU A 232 -5.41 24.91 12.23
N LYS A 233 -4.84 26.00 11.71
CA LYS A 233 -5.55 26.91 10.83
C LYS A 233 -5.01 26.86 9.39
N ALA A 234 -5.91 26.74 8.43
CA ALA A 234 -5.59 26.88 7.03
C ALA A 234 -5.43 28.37 6.69
N GLU A 235 -4.19 28.83 6.54
CA GLU A 235 -3.89 30.23 6.23
C GLU A 235 -3.34 30.39 4.82
N ARG A 236 -3.74 31.46 4.12
CA ARG A 236 -3.31 31.74 2.73
C ARG A 236 -1.78 31.75 2.56
N LYS A 237 -1.05 32.15 3.58
CA LYS A 237 0.43 32.15 3.50
C LYS A 237 1.03 30.74 3.36
N TRP A 238 0.31 29.71 3.83
CA TRP A 238 0.73 28.33 3.74
C TRP A 238 0.05 27.55 2.62
N PHE A 239 -1.23 27.80 2.34
CA PHE A 239 -2.00 27.12 1.31
C PHE A 239 -1.83 27.81 -0.03
N ARG A 240 -1.22 27.10 -0.99
CA ARG A 240 -0.90 27.56 -2.35
C ARG A 240 -1.69 26.74 -3.37
N PRO A 241 -2.91 27.14 -3.73
CA PRO A 241 -3.68 26.43 -4.75
C PRO A 241 -2.98 26.52 -6.11
N VAL A 242 -2.94 25.37 -6.79
CA VAL A 242 -2.30 25.25 -8.11
C VAL A 242 -3.35 25.00 -9.20
N GLU A 243 -3.06 25.50 -10.38
CA GLU A 243 -3.80 25.27 -11.62
C GLU A 243 -3.09 24.20 -12.44
N LYS A 244 -3.83 23.27 -13.01
CA LYS A 244 -3.23 22.26 -13.91
C LYS A 244 -2.69 22.90 -15.17
N ARG A 245 -1.59 22.34 -15.72
CA ARG A 245 -0.84 22.87 -16.87
C ARG A 245 -0.15 24.23 -16.65
N LYS A 246 -0.12 24.73 -15.43
CA LYS A 246 0.63 25.91 -15.06
C LYS A 246 1.87 25.53 -14.27
N VAL A 247 2.99 26.15 -14.61
CA VAL A 247 4.28 25.93 -13.95
C VAL A 247 4.39 26.85 -12.73
N TYR A 248 4.82 26.30 -11.61
CA TYR A 248 5.08 26.99 -10.36
C TYR A 248 6.55 26.84 -9.99
N GLU A 249 7.25 27.96 -9.80
CA GLU A 249 8.63 27.98 -9.33
C GLU A 249 8.66 27.80 -7.81
N ILE A 250 9.32 26.75 -7.35
CA ILE A 250 9.46 26.40 -5.93
C ILE A 250 10.96 26.17 -5.65
N GLY A 251 11.69 27.24 -5.34
CA GLY A 251 13.14 27.22 -5.30
C GLY A 251 13.75 26.88 -6.67
N GLU A 252 14.67 25.91 -6.72
CA GLU A 252 15.30 25.44 -7.97
C GLU A 252 14.44 24.42 -8.76
N PHE A 253 13.13 24.32 -8.45
CA PHE A 253 12.19 23.39 -9.09
C PHE A 253 11.08 24.14 -9.80
N ASP A 254 10.88 23.84 -11.09
CA ASP A 254 9.71 24.26 -11.86
C ASP A 254 8.73 23.10 -11.93
N ILE A 255 7.55 23.23 -11.30
CA ILE A 255 6.62 22.12 -11.11
C ILE A 255 5.31 22.41 -11.82
N GLU A 256 4.85 21.45 -12.63
CA GLU A 256 3.56 21.46 -13.28
C GLU A 256 2.73 20.28 -12.81
N TRP A 257 1.45 20.52 -12.44
CA TRP A 257 0.45 19.50 -12.15
C TRP A 257 -0.29 19.13 -13.44
N ILE A 258 -0.17 17.87 -13.84
CA ILE A 258 -0.81 17.30 -15.02
C ILE A 258 -1.99 16.46 -14.57
N HIS A 259 -3.16 16.62 -15.20
CA HIS A 259 -4.33 15.83 -14.83
C HIS A 259 -4.12 14.34 -15.09
N ILE A 260 -4.40 13.52 -14.08
CA ILE A 260 -4.39 12.06 -14.15
C ILE A 260 -5.70 11.52 -13.53
N THR A 261 -6.22 10.42 -14.05
CA THR A 261 -7.36 9.74 -13.45
C THR A 261 -6.92 8.79 -12.35
N HIS A 262 -7.66 8.80 -11.25
CA HIS A 262 -7.47 7.92 -10.10
C HIS A 262 -8.83 7.64 -9.43
N SER A 263 -8.86 7.02 -8.24
CA SER A 263 -10.11 6.81 -7.48
C SER A 263 -10.59 8.04 -6.71
N ILE A 264 -9.86 9.14 -6.78
CA ILE A 264 -10.23 10.44 -6.22
C ILE A 264 -10.22 11.52 -7.30
N ILE A 265 -11.12 12.48 -7.18
CA ILE A 265 -11.19 13.65 -8.08
C ILE A 265 -9.91 14.48 -7.95
N ASP A 266 -9.50 15.10 -9.06
CA ASP A 266 -8.43 16.10 -9.11
C ASP A 266 -7.01 15.60 -8.83
N ALA A 267 -6.78 14.28 -8.99
CA ALA A 267 -5.44 13.71 -8.92
C ALA A 267 -4.50 14.27 -10.00
N SER A 268 -3.20 14.27 -9.70
CA SER A 268 -2.19 14.87 -10.58
C SER A 268 -0.90 14.05 -10.64
N THR A 269 -0.37 13.93 -11.84
CA THR A 269 1.03 13.64 -12.10
C THR A 269 1.82 14.94 -12.02
N LEU A 270 3.05 14.90 -11.51
CA LEU A 270 3.94 16.05 -11.41
C LEU A 270 5.03 15.98 -12.48
N ALA A 271 5.16 17.04 -13.26
CA ALA A 271 6.36 17.27 -14.08
C ALA A 271 7.27 18.25 -13.33
N ILE A 272 8.44 17.78 -12.92
CA ILE A 272 9.39 18.50 -12.09
C ILE A 272 10.63 18.80 -12.94
N LYS A 273 10.75 20.04 -13.40
CA LYS A 273 11.93 20.47 -14.16
C LYS A 273 13.00 21.01 -13.22
N THR A 274 14.24 20.62 -13.47
CA THR A 274 15.42 21.06 -12.77
C THR A 274 16.57 21.25 -13.76
N LYS A 275 17.66 21.86 -13.33
CA LYS A 275 18.89 21.93 -14.16
C LYS A 275 19.45 20.56 -14.54
N ALA A 276 19.17 19.50 -13.77
CA ALA A 276 19.56 18.13 -14.08
C ALA A 276 18.73 17.50 -15.21
N GLY A 277 17.50 17.94 -15.38
CA GLY A 277 16.53 17.45 -16.36
C GLY A 277 15.12 17.38 -15.78
N THR A 278 14.18 16.92 -16.59
CA THR A 278 12.77 16.75 -16.22
C THR A 278 12.54 15.40 -15.55
N ILE A 279 11.85 15.40 -14.43
CA ILE A 279 11.41 14.20 -13.71
C ILE A 279 9.89 14.17 -13.76
N ILE A 280 9.32 13.02 -14.07
CA ILE A 280 7.88 12.76 -13.96
C ILE A 280 7.63 11.88 -12.74
N HIS A 281 6.76 12.33 -11.85
CA HIS A 281 6.26 11.57 -10.72
C HIS A 281 4.76 11.35 -10.93
N THR A 282 4.34 10.11 -11.20
CA THR A 282 2.95 9.85 -11.60
C THR A 282 1.93 10.20 -10.51
N GLY A 283 2.33 10.19 -9.23
CA GLY A 283 1.37 9.98 -8.17
C GLY A 283 0.71 8.62 -8.37
N ASP A 284 -0.46 8.41 -7.77
CA ASP A 284 -1.28 7.24 -8.02
C ASP A 284 -2.13 7.46 -9.26
N PHE A 285 -2.22 6.46 -10.12
CA PHE A 285 -2.91 6.65 -11.38
C PHE A 285 -3.54 5.39 -11.96
N LYS A 286 -4.53 5.59 -12.78
CA LYS A 286 -4.99 4.70 -13.84
C LYS A 286 -5.21 5.51 -15.12
N ILE A 287 -5.52 4.85 -16.24
CA ILE A 287 -5.87 5.53 -17.49
C ILE A 287 -7.32 5.22 -17.81
N ASP A 288 -8.22 6.02 -17.25
CA ASP A 288 -9.65 5.91 -17.48
C ASP A 288 -10.07 6.75 -18.70
N GLN A 289 -10.59 6.08 -19.74
CA GLN A 289 -11.06 6.74 -20.97
C GLN A 289 -12.47 7.31 -20.85
N THR A 290 -13.24 6.86 -19.86
CA THR A 290 -14.63 7.25 -19.62
C THR A 290 -14.87 7.59 -18.14
N PRO A 291 -14.09 8.52 -17.58
CA PRO A 291 -14.20 8.89 -16.17
C PRO A 291 -15.55 9.56 -15.90
N ILE A 292 -16.00 9.46 -14.64
CA ILE A 292 -17.34 9.95 -14.24
C ILE A 292 -17.45 11.46 -14.32
N ASP A 293 -16.38 12.17 -14.03
CA ASP A 293 -16.32 13.63 -14.09
C ASP A 293 -16.13 14.17 -15.52
N GLY A 294 -15.91 13.27 -16.50
CA GLY A 294 -15.72 13.61 -17.91
C GLY A 294 -14.32 14.12 -18.26
N TYR A 295 -13.36 14.08 -17.33
CA TYR A 295 -11.99 14.56 -17.53
C TYR A 295 -11.02 13.37 -17.63
N PRO A 296 -10.70 12.84 -18.82
CA PRO A 296 -9.73 11.77 -18.99
C PRO A 296 -8.32 12.27 -18.71
N THR A 297 -7.41 11.30 -18.44
CA THR A 297 -5.98 11.58 -18.26
C THR A 297 -5.41 12.40 -19.41
N ASP A 298 -4.60 13.42 -19.07
CA ASP A 298 -3.93 14.30 -20.03
C ASP A 298 -2.73 13.63 -20.70
N LEU A 299 -3.01 12.60 -21.51
CA LEU A 299 -1.99 11.84 -22.23
C LEU A 299 -1.18 12.72 -23.21
N GLY A 300 -1.82 13.74 -23.78
CA GLY A 300 -1.15 14.69 -24.69
C GLY A 300 -0.03 15.45 -24.01
N ARG A 301 -0.25 15.87 -22.74
CA ARG A 301 0.80 16.59 -21.98
C ARG A 301 1.93 15.66 -21.56
N LEU A 302 1.63 14.43 -21.19
CA LEU A 302 2.64 13.41 -20.87
C LEU A 302 3.48 13.06 -22.10
N ALA A 303 2.86 12.88 -23.26
CA ALA A 303 3.56 12.64 -24.53
C ALA A 303 4.48 13.83 -24.91
N HIS A 304 4.01 15.05 -24.72
CA HIS A 304 4.81 16.26 -24.96
C HIS A 304 6.11 16.25 -24.12
N TYR A 305 6.02 15.94 -22.81
CA TYR A 305 7.21 15.78 -21.98
C TYR A 305 8.11 14.62 -22.46
N GLY A 306 7.50 13.52 -22.93
CA GLY A 306 8.23 12.40 -23.53
C GLY A 306 9.00 12.78 -24.79
N GLU A 307 8.53 13.76 -25.56
CA GLU A 307 9.21 14.30 -26.75
C GLU A 307 10.26 15.34 -26.42
N GLU A 308 10.03 16.19 -25.40
CA GLU A 308 11.06 17.09 -24.87
C GLU A 308 12.21 16.32 -24.21
N GLY A 309 11.89 15.16 -23.62
CA GLY A 309 12.82 14.25 -22.97
C GLY A 309 12.73 14.26 -21.44
N VAL A 310 12.54 13.07 -20.89
CA VAL A 310 12.40 12.84 -19.46
C VAL A 310 13.64 12.15 -18.90
N LEU A 311 14.26 12.77 -17.92
CA LEU A 311 15.42 12.22 -17.23
C LEU A 311 15.04 10.99 -16.41
N CYS A 312 13.96 11.07 -15.64
CA CYS A 312 13.52 10.00 -14.76
C CYS A 312 12.00 9.95 -14.66
N LEU A 313 11.44 8.76 -14.62
CA LEU A 313 10.05 8.49 -14.28
C LEU A 313 9.99 7.76 -12.95
N LEU A 314 9.23 8.31 -12.00
CA LEU A 314 8.77 7.61 -10.79
C LEU A 314 7.31 7.21 -11.03
N SER A 315 6.97 5.92 -10.93
CA SER A 315 5.64 5.44 -11.32
C SER A 315 5.06 4.42 -10.33
N ASP A 316 3.76 4.58 -10.04
CA ASP A 316 2.94 3.72 -9.20
C ASP A 316 2.99 2.25 -9.64
N SER A 317 3.25 1.36 -8.68
CA SER A 317 3.44 -0.08 -8.90
C SER A 317 2.34 -0.95 -8.32
N THR A 318 1.32 -0.39 -7.67
CA THR A 318 0.32 -1.12 -6.85
C THR A 318 -0.35 -2.28 -7.59
N ASN A 319 -0.68 -2.11 -8.87
CA ASN A 319 -1.35 -3.15 -9.68
C ASN A 319 -0.42 -3.85 -10.70
N SER A 320 0.88 -3.87 -10.49
CA SER A 320 1.87 -4.44 -11.43
C SER A 320 1.71 -5.94 -11.72
N TYR A 321 0.86 -6.65 -10.96
CA TYR A 321 0.50 -8.06 -11.20
C TYR A 321 -0.77 -8.23 -12.01
N LYS A 322 -1.55 -7.16 -12.24
CA LYS A 322 -2.83 -7.25 -12.94
C LYS A 322 -2.61 -7.11 -14.43
N GLU A 323 -3.01 -8.14 -15.18
CA GLU A 323 -3.01 -8.13 -16.63
C GLU A 323 -4.07 -7.17 -17.19
N GLY A 324 -3.82 -6.66 -18.40
CA GLY A 324 -4.75 -5.80 -19.13
C GLY A 324 -4.83 -4.37 -18.59
N TYR A 325 -6.02 -3.78 -18.69
CA TYR A 325 -6.36 -2.42 -18.25
C TYR A 325 -7.26 -2.46 -17.02
N THR A 326 -7.11 -1.51 -16.14
CA THR A 326 -8.05 -1.27 -15.04
C THR A 326 -9.38 -0.74 -15.61
N LYS A 327 -10.49 -1.33 -15.18
CA LYS A 327 -11.83 -0.91 -15.64
C LYS A 327 -12.09 0.56 -15.28
N SER A 328 -12.92 1.22 -16.12
CA SER A 328 -13.40 2.56 -15.83
C SER A 328 -14.24 2.61 -14.54
N GLU A 329 -14.14 3.71 -13.80
CA GLU A 329 -15.01 3.96 -12.63
C GLU A 329 -16.49 3.94 -13.00
N SER A 330 -16.85 4.37 -14.23
CA SER A 330 -18.22 4.33 -14.74
C SER A 330 -18.79 2.92 -14.88
N SER A 331 -17.95 1.88 -14.97
CA SER A 331 -18.39 0.48 -15.13
C SER A 331 -19.18 -0.06 -13.92
N VAL A 332 -19.08 0.59 -12.76
CA VAL A 332 -19.85 0.24 -11.56
C VAL A 332 -21.33 0.67 -11.65
N GLY A 333 -21.60 1.72 -12.44
CA GLY A 333 -22.91 2.31 -12.56
C GLY A 333 -24.02 1.32 -12.94
N PRO A 334 -23.88 0.49 -14.00
CA PRO A 334 -24.89 -0.51 -14.37
C PRO A 334 -25.23 -1.49 -13.24
N THR A 335 -24.24 -1.88 -12.44
CA THR A 335 -24.48 -2.76 -11.28
C THR A 335 -25.28 -2.05 -10.19
N PHE A 336 -24.94 -0.79 -9.91
CA PHE A 336 -25.73 0.04 -8.99
C PHE A 336 -27.17 0.19 -9.50
N ASP A 337 -27.37 0.49 -10.77
CA ASP A 337 -28.71 0.62 -11.37
C ASP A 337 -29.55 -0.64 -11.14
N GLN A 338 -28.98 -1.82 -11.40
CA GLN A 338 -29.67 -3.10 -11.19
C GLN A 338 -30.01 -3.35 -9.69
N ILE A 339 -29.07 -3.03 -8.78
CA ILE A 339 -29.29 -3.21 -7.34
C ILE A 339 -30.41 -2.28 -6.86
N PHE A 340 -30.34 -0.98 -7.22
CA PHE A 340 -31.32 0.01 -6.80
C PHE A 340 -32.72 -0.29 -7.35
N ALA A 341 -32.82 -0.73 -8.62
CA ALA A 341 -34.10 -1.08 -9.26
C ALA A 341 -34.82 -2.25 -8.56
N ARG A 342 -34.07 -3.23 -8.01
CA ARG A 342 -34.64 -4.43 -7.39
C ARG A 342 -34.88 -4.29 -5.89
N THR A 343 -34.29 -3.29 -5.25
CA THR A 343 -34.32 -3.15 -3.80
C THR A 343 -35.59 -2.46 -3.32
N LYS A 344 -36.43 -3.20 -2.59
CA LYS A 344 -37.64 -2.70 -1.95
C LYS A 344 -37.42 -2.14 -0.53
N GLY A 345 -36.27 -2.44 0.09
CA GLY A 345 -35.83 -1.92 1.37
C GLY A 345 -34.93 -0.70 1.24
N ARG A 346 -34.25 -0.33 2.33
CA ARG A 346 -33.20 0.69 2.31
C ARG A 346 -31.98 0.17 1.55
N VAL A 347 -31.25 1.07 0.90
CA VAL A 347 -29.92 0.80 0.38
C VAL A 347 -28.92 1.44 1.33
N ILE A 348 -27.94 0.65 1.79
CA ILE A 348 -26.84 1.13 2.64
C ILE A 348 -25.54 0.85 1.90
N MET A 349 -24.84 1.89 1.48
CA MET A 349 -23.57 1.75 0.76
C MET A 349 -22.39 2.19 1.62
N SER A 350 -21.40 1.33 1.75
CA SER A 350 -20.15 1.64 2.40
C SER A 350 -19.00 1.69 1.38
N THR A 351 -18.18 2.73 1.48
CA THR A 351 -16.99 2.94 0.66
C THR A 351 -15.97 3.80 1.40
N PHE A 352 -14.79 4.00 0.83
CA PHE A 352 -13.80 4.97 1.34
C PHE A 352 -14.35 6.39 1.28
N SER A 353 -14.14 7.18 2.31
CA SER A 353 -14.60 8.57 2.40
C SER A 353 -13.96 9.50 1.37
N SER A 354 -12.81 9.12 0.84
CA SER A 354 -12.08 9.84 -0.22
C SER A 354 -12.57 9.48 -1.63
N ASN A 355 -13.25 8.33 -1.82
CA ASN A 355 -13.76 7.93 -3.14
C ASN A 355 -15.08 8.64 -3.48
N ILE A 356 -14.96 9.94 -3.73
CA ILE A 356 -16.11 10.81 -4.03
C ILE A 356 -16.83 10.41 -5.32
N HIS A 357 -16.13 9.91 -6.33
CA HIS A 357 -16.74 9.41 -7.56
C HIS A 357 -17.74 8.29 -7.27
N ARG A 358 -17.40 7.36 -6.38
CA ARG A 358 -18.26 6.25 -5.97
C ARG A 358 -19.47 6.73 -5.17
N VAL A 359 -19.24 7.67 -4.24
CA VAL A 359 -20.29 8.32 -3.45
C VAL A 359 -21.26 9.06 -4.39
N TYR A 360 -20.74 9.84 -5.33
CA TYR A 360 -21.55 10.58 -6.30
C TYR A 360 -22.39 9.65 -7.19
N GLN A 361 -21.84 8.55 -7.68
CA GLN A 361 -22.58 7.53 -8.44
C GLN A 361 -23.74 6.97 -7.62
N ALA A 362 -23.47 6.54 -6.37
CA ALA A 362 -24.52 5.97 -5.52
C ALA A 362 -25.64 6.97 -5.24
N ILE A 363 -25.30 8.22 -4.97
CA ILE A 363 -26.28 9.29 -4.79
C ILE A 363 -27.11 9.48 -6.06
N THR A 364 -26.45 9.54 -7.23
CA THR A 364 -27.14 9.73 -8.51
C THR A 364 -28.15 8.60 -8.79
N TYR A 365 -27.74 7.34 -8.56
CA TYR A 365 -28.68 6.21 -8.69
C TYR A 365 -29.74 6.21 -7.59
N GLY A 366 -29.42 6.58 -6.36
CA GLY A 366 -30.40 6.77 -5.29
C GLY A 366 -31.49 7.76 -5.70
N LEU A 367 -31.11 8.91 -6.22
CA LEU A 367 -32.04 9.95 -6.71
C LEU A 367 -32.89 9.48 -7.90
N LYS A 368 -32.30 8.75 -8.85
CA LYS A 368 -33.02 8.13 -9.98
C LYS A 368 -34.19 7.26 -9.51
N TYR A 369 -34.03 6.60 -8.35
CA TYR A 369 -35.06 5.75 -7.74
C TYR A 369 -35.82 6.43 -6.59
N GLY A 370 -35.81 7.76 -6.54
CA GLY A 370 -36.62 8.58 -5.61
C GLY A 370 -36.18 8.49 -4.15
N ARG A 371 -34.91 8.14 -3.87
CA ARG A 371 -34.40 7.98 -2.51
C ARG A 371 -33.85 9.30 -1.98
N LYS A 372 -34.13 9.59 -0.71
CA LYS A 372 -33.44 10.59 0.10
C LYS A 372 -32.09 10.02 0.56
N VAL A 373 -31.11 10.86 0.76
CA VAL A 373 -29.73 10.48 1.06
C VAL A 373 -29.38 10.82 2.49
N CYS A 374 -28.99 9.81 3.28
CA CYS A 374 -28.42 10.02 4.60
C CYS A 374 -26.92 9.70 4.52
N VAL A 375 -26.07 10.64 4.86
CA VAL A 375 -24.61 10.44 4.92
C VAL A 375 -24.20 10.24 6.37
N ILE A 376 -23.48 9.17 6.67
CA ILE A 376 -23.08 8.82 8.04
C ILE A 376 -21.58 8.55 8.10
N GLY A 377 -20.89 9.35 8.90
CA GLY A 377 -19.45 9.29 9.11
C GLY A 377 -18.81 10.66 8.90
N ARG A 378 -18.14 11.16 9.93
CA ARG A 378 -17.56 12.53 9.95
C ARG A 378 -16.68 12.83 8.73
N SER A 379 -15.78 11.92 8.38
CA SER A 379 -14.90 12.10 7.21
C SER A 379 -15.70 12.05 5.89
N MET A 380 -16.69 11.17 5.77
CA MET A 380 -17.55 11.06 4.59
C MET A 380 -18.33 12.36 4.35
N GLU A 381 -18.99 12.88 5.40
CA GLU A 381 -19.74 14.11 5.35
C GLU A 381 -18.85 15.29 4.97
N ARG A 382 -17.73 15.49 5.65
CA ARG A 382 -16.81 16.59 5.39
C ARG A 382 -16.25 16.55 3.96
N ASN A 383 -15.77 15.40 3.51
CA ASN A 383 -15.22 15.26 2.18
C ASN A 383 -16.27 15.52 1.09
N LEU A 384 -17.49 15.00 1.27
CA LEU A 384 -18.59 15.24 0.35
C LEU A 384 -18.95 16.73 0.29
N TYR A 385 -19.18 17.37 1.44
CA TYR A 385 -19.55 18.79 1.49
C TYR A 385 -18.43 19.69 0.97
N THR A 386 -17.17 19.44 1.32
CA THR A 386 -16.02 20.17 0.75
C THR A 386 -15.99 20.07 -0.77
N THR A 387 -16.23 18.88 -1.32
CA THR A 387 -16.25 18.67 -2.77
C THR A 387 -17.41 19.40 -3.45
N MET A 388 -18.57 19.46 -2.79
CA MET A 388 -19.73 20.24 -3.26
C MET A 388 -19.46 21.77 -3.20
N GLU A 389 -18.89 22.26 -2.11
CA GLU A 389 -18.58 23.69 -1.91
C GLU A 389 -17.52 24.18 -2.90
N LEU A 390 -16.55 23.35 -3.23
CA LEU A 390 -15.54 23.64 -4.26
C LEU A 390 -16.10 23.51 -5.70
N GLY A 391 -17.33 23.01 -5.87
CA GLY A 391 -18.01 22.93 -7.15
C GLY A 391 -17.63 21.73 -8.03
N TYR A 392 -16.90 20.76 -7.52
CA TYR A 392 -16.54 19.54 -8.25
C TYR A 392 -17.74 18.63 -8.51
N ILE A 393 -18.72 18.63 -7.60
CA ILE A 393 -19.99 17.93 -7.76
C ILE A 393 -21.16 18.87 -7.43
N LYS A 394 -22.27 18.69 -8.15
CA LYS A 394 -23.47 19.54 -7.98
C LYS A 394 -24.61 18.67 -7.48
N LEU A 395 -24.98 18.84 -6.22
CA LEU A 395 -26.11 18.16 -5.57
C LEU A 395 -26.94 19.18 -4.82
N ASP A 396 -28.29 19.07 -4.89
CA ASP A 396 -29.18 19.89 -4.10
C ASP A 396 -29.16 19.47 -2.63
N ARG A 397 -28.92 20.40 -1.70
CA ARG A 397 -28.90 20.10 -0.26
C ARG A 397 -30.21 19.51 0.26
N LYS A 398 -31.34 19.74 -0.42
CA LYS A 398 -32.68 19.21 -0.06
C LYS A 398 -32.82 17.70 -0.19
N ILE A 399 -31.86 17.02 -0.87
CA ILE A 399 -31.87 15.56 -0.97
C ILE A 399 -31.39 14.88 0.31
N PHE A 400 -30.61 15.59 1.11
CA PHE A 400 -30.01 15.04 2.32
C PHE A 400 -30.98 15.09 3.51
N ILE A 401 -30.94 14.04 4.31
CA ILE A 401 -31.67 13.89 5.58
C ILE A 401 -30.71 13.44 6.68
N ASP A 402 -31.01 13.82 7.91
CA ASP A 402 -30.22 13.41 9.07
C ASP A 402 -30.54 11.97 9.49
N ALA A 403 -29.60 11.34 10.23
CA ALA A 403 -29.73 9.94 10.62
C ALA A 403 -30.94 9.67 11.55
N ASP A 404 -31.34 10.63 12.38
CA ASP A 404 -32.53 10.55 13.24
C ASP A 404 -33.85 10.75 12.47
N GLU A 405 -33.80 11.32 11.26
CA GLU A 405 -34.95 11.49 10.39
C GLU A 405 -35.21 10.25 9.50
N VAL A 406 -34.27 9.34 9.35
CA VAL A 406 -34.39 8.16 8.49
C VAL A 406 -35.70 7.37 8.76
N SER A 407 -36.12 7.29 10.04
CA SER A 407 -37.35 6.60 10.44
C SER A 407 -38.65 7.25 9.95
N LYS A 408 -38.61 8.51 9.50
CA LYS A 408 -39.78 9.25 8.97
C LYS A 408 -40.09 8.88 7.51
N TYR A 409 -39.17 8.22 6.82
CA TYR A 409 -39.28 7.84 5.41
C TYR A 409 -39.53 6.34 5.26
N LYS A 410 -40.17 5.93 4.17
CA LYS A 410 -40.33 4.51 3.83
C LYS A 410 -38.96 3.91 3.48
N ASP A 411 -38.78 2.63 3.77
CA ASP A 411 -37.50 1.95 3.51
C ASP A 411 -37.01 2.06 2.05
N ASN A 412 -37.91 2.00 1.09
CA ASN A 412 -37.59 2.15 -0.32
C ASN A 412 -37.28 3.62 -0.77
N GLU A 413 -37.45 4.57 0.12
CA GLU A 413 -37.16 6.00 -0.12
C GLU A 413 -35.85 6.45 0.51
N VAL A 414 -35.04 5.52 1.05
CA VAL A 414 -33.80 5.86 1.77
C VAL A 414 -32.57 5.21 1.13
N LEU A 415 -31.53 6.02 0.94
CA LEU A 415 -30.15 5.62 0.68
C LEU A 415 -29.30 6.12 1.83
N ILE A 416 -28.54 5.22 2.47
CA ILE A 416 -27.54 5.56 3.48
C ILE A 416 -26.15 5.37 2.84
N VAL A 417 -25.31 6.40 2.85
CA VAL A 417 -23.91 6.35 2.44
C VAL A 417 -23.03 6.45 3.68
N THR A 418 -22.12 5.50 3.88
CA THR A 418 -21.39 5.40 5.13
C THR A 418 -19.95 4.95 4.96
N THR A 419 -19.13 5.15 6.00
CA THR A 419 -17.77 4.59 6.14
C THR A 419 -17.80 3.22 6.82
N GLY A 420 -16.64 2.56 6.92
CA GLY A 420 -16.50 1.27 7.62
C GLY A 420 -16.36 0.08 6.69
N SER A 421 -16.00 0.33 5.43
CA SER A 421 -15.76 -0.74 4.44
C SER A 421 -14.54 -1.60 4.74
N GLN A 422 -13.68 -1.20 5.69
CA GLN A 422 -12.49 -1.93 6.13
C GLN A 422 -12.70 -2.70 7.45
N GLY A 423 -13.90 -2.67 8.02
CA GLY A 423 -14.23 -3.40 9.24
C GLY A 423 -13.72 -2.75 10.53
N GLU A 424 -13.41 -1.46 10.49
CA GLU A 424 -12.97 -0.70 11.66
C GLU A 424 -14.07 -0.70 12.73
N THR A 425 -13.76 -1.12 13.95
CA THR A 425 -14.73 -1.31 15.04
C THR A 425 -15.48 -0.04 15.46
N MET A 426 -14.87 1.12 15.26
CA MET A 426 -15.50 2.42 15.56
C MET A 426 -16.25 3.02 14.38
N SER A 427 -16.24 2.37 13.22
CA SER A 427 -16.90 2.88 12.02
C SER A 427 -18.42 2.78 12.11
N ALA A 428 -19.09 3.60 11.30
CA ALA A 428 -20.55 3.63 11.30
C ALA A 428 -21.16 2.31 10.83
N LEU A 429 -20.62 1.67 9.77
CA LEU A 429 -21.12 0.38 9.29
C LEU A 429 -20.96 -0.73 10.34
N TYR A 430 -19.79 -0.81 11.02
CA TYR A 430 -19.55 -1.78 12.08
C TYR A 430 -20.58 -1.64 13.19
N ARG A 431 -20.78 -0.40 13.69
CA ARG A 431 -21.76 -0.10 14.75
C ARG A 431 -23.19 -0.38 14.34
N MET A 432 -23.55 -0.20 13.04
CA MET A 432 -24.84 -0.62 12.52
C MET A 432 -24.96 -2.16 12.53
N ALA A 433 -23.93 -2.86 12.13
CA ALA A 433 -23.88 -4.32 12.04
C ALA A 433 -23.94 -5.01 13.41
N THR A 434 -23.37 -4.38 14.46
CA THR A 434 -23.38 -4.85 15.85
C THR A 434 -24.54 -4.32 16.69
N ASP A 435 -25.50 -3.61 16.08
CA ASP A 435 -26.65 -2.98 16.73
C ASP A 435 -26.31 -1.84 17.73
N GLU A 436 -25.08 -1.30 17.63
CA GLU A 436 -24.57 -0.23 18.50
C GLU A 436 -24.82 1.19 17.93
N HIS A 437 -25.27 1.32 16.69
CA HIS A 437 -25.53 2.63 16.11
C HIS A 437 -26.81 3.26 16.68
N LYS A 438 -26.71 4.53 17.11
CA LYS A 438 -27.79 5.22 17.85
C LYS A 438 -29.12 5.25 17.10
N PHE A 439 -29.11 5.47 15.79
CA PHE A 439 -30.34 5.74 15.01
C PHE A 439 -30.64 4.65 13.98
N ILE A 440 -29.63 3.97 13.46
CA ILE A 440 -29.79 3.01 12.35
C ILE A 440 -29.56 1.60 12.86
N LYS A 441 -30.60 0.78 12.74
CA LYS A 441 -30.59 -0.67 13.00
C LYS A 441 -30.72 -1.39 11.67
N ILE A 442 -29.93 -2.44 11.45
CA ILE A 442 -29.99 -3.25 10.22
C ILE A 442 -31.31 -4.06 10.21
N LYS A 443 -31.97 -4.08 9.06
CA LYS A 443 -33.21 -4.80 8.82
C LYS A 443 -33.01 -5.91 7.79
N PRO A 444 -33.77 -7.02 7.85
CA PRO A 444 -33.71 -8.07 6.81
C PRO A 444 -34.07 -7.60 5.40
N SER A 445 -34.79 -6.47 5.29
CA SER A 445 -35.14 -5.84 4.00
C SER A 445 -34.01 -5.02 3.40
N ASP A 446 -32.96 -4.70 4.18
CA ASP A 446 -31.88 -3.82 3.75
C ASP A 446 -30.99 -4.49 2.68
N GLN A 447 -30.59 -3.70 1.71
CA GLN A 447 -29.56 -4.04 0.75
C GLN A 447 -28.27 -3.29 1.10
N ILE A 448 -27.27 -4.04 1.52
CA ILE A 448 -25.94 -3.50 1.82
C ILE A 448 -25.08 -3.61 0.57
N ILE A 449 -24.32 -2.56 0.25
CA ILE A 449 -23.32 -2.53 -0.81
C ILE A 449 -21.98 -2.16 -0.16
N ILE A 450 -21.01 -3.09 -0.15
CA ILE A 450 -19.63 -2.80 0.30
C ILE A 450 -18.79 -2.57 -0.95
N SER A 451 -18.66 -1.32 -1.33
CA SER A 451 -18.02 -0.87 -2.56
C SER A 451 -16.54 -0.50 -2.31
N ALA A 452 -15.81 -1.41 -1.70
CA ALA A 452 -14.39 -1.31 -1.43
C ALA A 452 -13.75 -2.69 -1.45
N LYS A 453 -12.46 -2.76 -1.73
CA LYS A 453 -11.64 -3.96 -1.52
C LYS A 453 -10.98 -3.86 -0.15
N ALA A 454 -10.82 -4.97 0.55
CA ALA A 454 -10.04 -5.00 1.78
C ALA A 454 -8.59 -4.54 1.49
N ILE A 455 -8.09 -3.62 2.29
CA ILE A 455 -6.67 -3.29 2.33
C ILE A 455 -5.94 -4.49 2.91
N PRO A 456 -4.76 -4.87 2.40
CA PRO A 456 -3.99 -5.98 2.95
C PRO A 456 -3.84 -5.87 4.48
N GLY A 457 -4.22 -6.94 5.21
CA GLY A 457 -4.27 -6.97 6.67
C GLY A 457 -5.66 -6.76 7.28
N ASN A 458 -6.63 -6.21 6.56
CA ASN A 458 -7.99 -5.96 7.04
C ASN A 458 -9.01 -7.05 6.65
N GLU A 459 -8.58 -8.11 5.97
CA GLU A 459 -9.47 -9.16 5.44
C GLU A 459 -10.34 -9.81 6.53
N ALA A 460 -9.73 -10.08 7.68
CA ALA A 460 -10.45 -10.68 8.82
C ALA A 460 -11.53 -9.73 9.39
N SER A 461 -11.22 -8.44 9.50
CA SER A 461 -12.15 -7.42 9.99
C SER A 461 -13.31 -7.20 9.03
N VAL A 462 -13.04 -7.16 7.73
CA VAL A 462 -14.08 -7.06 6.69
C VAL A 462 -14.98 -8.30 6.71
N SER A 463 -14.39 -9.50 6.82
CA SER A 463 -15.15 -10.75 6.93
C SER A 463 -16.06 -10.77 8.16
N ALA A 464 -15.59 -10.27 9.30
CA ALA A 464 -16.40 -10.19 10.52
C ALA A 464 -17.62 -9.26 10.34
N VAL A 465 -17.44 -8.10 9.70
CA VAL A 465 -18.57 -7.19 9.41
C VAL A 465 -19.57 -7.84 8.47
N LEU A 466 -19.11 -8.53 7.42
CA LEU A 466 -19.97 -9.29 6.52
C LEU A 466 -20.83 -10.30 7.29
N ASP A 467 -20.20 -11.05 8.21
CA ASP A 467 -20.90 -12.03 9.05
C ASP A 467 -21.98 -11.39 9.94
N TYR A 468 -21.70 -10.24 10.57
CA TYR A 468 -22.70 -9.53 11.38
C TYR A 468 -23.88 -9.05 10.52
N LEU A 469 -23.62 -8.46 9.34
CA LEU A 469 -24.67 -7.99 8.44
C LEU A 469 -25.54 -9.14 7.94
N LEU A 470 -24.95 -10.28 7.57
CA LEU A 470 -25.69 -11.47 7.15
C LEU A 470 -26.49 -12.10 8.30
N LYS A 471 -25.95 -12.14 9.53
CA LYS A 471 -26.68 -12.58 10.73
C LYS A 471 -27.87 -11.69 11.06
N ALA A 472 -27.77 -10.38 10.78
CA ALA A 472 -28.90 -9.45 10.90
C ALA A 472 -29.96 -9.65 9.79
N GLY A 473 -29.73 -10.56 8.84
CA GLY A 473 -30.63 -10.91 7.75
C GLY A 473 -30.58 -10.01 6.53
N ALA A 474 -29.64 -9.05 6.48
CA ALA A 474 -29.49 -8.14 5.35
C ALA A 474 -28.97 -8.86 4.09
N LYS A 475 -29.31 -8.32 2.93
CA LYS A 475 -28.72 -8.73 1.65
C LYS A 475 -27.43 -7.96 1.43
N VAL A 476 -26.33 -8.66 1.21
CA VAL A 476 -25.02 -8.02 1.04
C VAL A 476 -24.48 -8.23 -0.39
N ALA A 477 -24.19 -7.14 -1.08
CA ALA A 477 -23.40 -7.13 -2.30
C ALA A 477 -21.95 -6.75 -1.95
N TYR A 478 -21.00 -7.67 -2.22
CA TYR A 478 -19.57 -7.49 -2.01
C TYR A 478 -18.81 -7.90 -3.27
N GLN A 479 -17.58 -7.45 -3.44
CA GLN A 479 -16.79 -7.54 -4.68
C GLN A 479 -16.71 -8.95 -5.29
N GLU A 480 -16.67 -9.99 -4.48
CA GLU A 480 -16.60 -11.38 -4.95
C GLU A 480 -17.87 -11.84 -5.68
N PHE A 481 -19.00 -11.15 -5.44
CA PHE A 481 -20.33 -11.50 -5.94
C PHE A 481 -20.86 -10.53 -6.99
N SER A 482 -20.23 -9.34 -7.16
CA SER A 482 -20.74 -8.32 -8.09
C SER A 482 -19.67 -7.29 -8.46
N GLU A 483 -19.77 -6.71 -9.67
CA GLU A 483 -18.88 -5.62 -10.13
C GLU A 483 -19.27 -4.28 -9.48
N ILE A 484 -18.98 -4.11 -8.20
CA ILE A 484 -19.29 -2.91 -7.42
C ILE A 484 -18.06 -2.09 -7.01
N HIS A 485 -16.87 -2.56 -7.36
CA HIS A 485 -15.61 -1.89 -7.06
C HIS A 485 -14.63 -1.98 -8.22
N VAL A 486 -13.93 -0.88 -8.47
CA VAL A 486 -12.83 -0.79 -9.43
C VAL A 486 -11.62 -0.17 -8.74
N SER A 487 -10.43 -0.65 -9.05
CA SER A 487 -9.18 -0.10 -8.53
C SER A 487 -8.91 1.30 -9.07
N GLY A 488 -8.20 2.11 -8.30
CA GLY A 488 -7.68 3.41 -8.72
C GLY A 488 -6.32 3.33 -9.42
N HIS A 489 -5.65 2.16 -9.41
CA HIS A 489 -4.27 2.02 -9.85
C HIS A 489 -4.16 1.32 -11.20
N ALA A 490 -3.12 1.69 -11.96
CA ALA A 490 -2.81 1.20 -13.29
C ALA A 490 -2.42 -0.27 -13.33
N SER A 491 -3.08 -1.05 -14.19
CA SER A 491 -2.68 -2.40 -14.53
C SER A 491 -1.53 -2.40 -15.54
N ILE A 492 -0.99 -3.57 -15.90
CA ILE A 492 0.25 -3.71 -16.68
C ILE A 492 0.22 -2.93 -18.00
N GLU A 493 -0.89 -2.95 -18.76
CA GLU A 493 -0.96 -2.27 -20.04
C GLU A 493 -0.98 -0.74 -19.90
N GLU A 494 -1.55 -0.21 -18.82
CA GLU A 494 -1.53 1.21 -18.51
C GLU A 494 -0.12 1.67 -18.07
N GLN A 495 0.60 0.82 -17.30
CA GLN A 495 2.00 1.05 -16.94
C GLN A 495 2.89 1.06 -18.18
N LYS A 496 2.70 0.15 -19.14
CA LYS A 496 3.39 0.15 -20.43
C LYS A 496 3.09 1.42 -21.23
N LEU A 497 1.83 1.85 -21.23
CA LEU A 497 1.44 3.08 -21.93
C LEU A 497 2.15 4.30 -21.32
N MET A 498 2.19 4.42 -19.98
CA MET A 498 2.92 5.48 -19.30
C MET A 498 4.41 5.48 -19.66
N LEU A 499 5.08 4.34 -19.59
CA LEU A 499 6.48 4.16 -19.96
C LEU A 499 6.74 4.56 -21.44
N THR A 500 5.83 4.19 -22.34
CA THR A 500 5.94 4.47 -23.78
C THR A 500 5.71 5.95 -24.11
N LEU A 501 4.78 6.61 -23.41
CA LEU A 501 4.51 8.04 -23.61
C LEU A 501 5.66 8.90 -23.06
N VAL A 502 6.11 8.60 -21.85
CA VAL A 502 7.12 9.40 -21.13
C VAL A 502 8.54 9.13 -21.61
N LYS A 503 8.85 7.92 -22.09
CA LYS A 503 10.18 7.51 -22.62
C LYS A 503 11.35 7.91 -21.71
N PRO A 504 11.34 7.57 -20.42
CA PRO A 504 12.32 8.07 -19.48
C PRO A 504 13.70 7.46 -19.73
N LYS A 505 14.78 8.21 -19.45
CA LYS A 505 16.12 7.66 -19.42
C LYS A 505 16.33 6.71 -18.24
N PHE A 506 15.87 7.11 -17.05
CA PHE A 506 15.91 6.31 -15.83
C PHE A 506 14.50 6.03 -15.33
N PHE A 507 14.35 4.89 -14.67
CA PHE A 507 13.07 4.45 -14.14
C PHE A 507 13.20 4.04 -12.67
N LEU A 508 12.30 4.57 -11.84
CA LEU A 508 12.16 4.28 -10.41
C LEU A 508 10.72 3.84 -10.17
N PRO A 509 10.43 2.53 -10.08
CA PRO A 509 9.12 2.07 -9.63
C PRO A 509 8.91 2.44 -8.17
N ILE A 510 7.77 3.05 -7.85
CA ILE A 510 7.39 3.51 -6.52
C ILE A 510 6.01 2.97 -6.14
N HIS A 511 5.59 3.24 -4.91
CA HIS A 511 4.26 2.93 -4.38
C HIS A 511 3.91 1.44 -4.46
N GLY A 512 4.00 0.74 -3.34
CA GLY A 512 3.67 -0.68 -3.20
C GLY A 512 4.77 -1.50 -2.53
N GLU A 513 4.43 -2.75 -2.23
CA GLU A 513 5.35 -3.72 -1.67
C GLU A 513 6.48 -4.06 -2.65
N TYR A 514 7.57 -4.62 -2.13
CA TYR A 514 8.75 -4.93 -2.94
C TYR A 514 8.46 -5.84 -4.15
N ASN A 515 7.50 -6.77 -4.02
CA ASN A 515 7.05 -7.62 -5.12
C ASN A 515 6.40 -6.82 -6.25
N HIS A 516 5.56 -5.80 -5.94
CA HIS A 516 4.95 -4.90 -6.91
C HIS A 516 6.01 -4.09 -7.66
N ILE A 517 6.94 -3.50 -6.91
CA ILE A 517 8.06 -2.71 -7.43
C ILE A 517 8.93 -3.55 -8.38
N ASN A 518 9.27 -4.79 -7.98
CA ASN A 518 10.06 -5.70 -8.81
C ASN A 518 9.31 -6.12 -10.09
N LYS A 519 8.00 -6.33 -10.00
CA LYS A 519 7.18 -6.67 -11.17
C LYS A 519 7.08 -5.52 -12.15
N HIS A 520 6.98 -4.27 -11.67
CA HIS A 520 6.99 -3.09 -12.52
C HIS A 520 8.34 -2.90 -13.24
N LYS A 521 9.48 -3.21 -12.56
CA LYS A 521 10.81 -3.30 -13.21
C LYS A 521 10.79 -4.25 -14.41
N GLU A 522 10.20 -5.47 -14.27
CA GLU A 522 10.11 -6.43 -15.37
C GLU A 522 9.31 -5.84 -16.56
N THR A 523 8.22 -5.12 -16.26
CA THR A 523 7.42 -4.44 -17.27
C THR A 523 8.23 -3.35 -17.99
N ALA A 524 9.00 -2.56 -17.26
CA ALA A 524 9.86 -1.51 -17.84
C ALA A 524 10.95 -2.09 -18.76
N ILE A 525 11.57 -3.23 -18.39
CA ILE A 525 12.54 -3.93 -19.24
C ILE A 525 11.87 -4.38 -20.55
N LYS A 526 10.65 -4.93 -20.49
CA LYS A 526 9.87 -5.32 -21.68
C LYS A 526 9.54 -4.13 -22.57
N CYS A 527 9.37 -2.93 -22.00
CA CYS A 527 9.19 -1.68 -22.75
C CYS A 527 10.49 -1.09 -23.31
N GLY A 528 11.63 -1.77 -23.13
CA GLY A 528 12.91 -1.37 -23.74
C GLY A 528 13.79 -0.48 -22.85
N ILE A 529 13.43 -0.25 -21.60
CA ILE A 529 14.33 0.48 -20.65
C ILE A 529 15.45 -0.46 -20.25
N PRO A 530 16.72 -0.09 -20.47
CA PRO A 530 17.85 -0.92 -20.07
C PRO A 530 17.86 -1.17 -18.55
N GLU A 531 18.08 -2.41 -18.13
CA GLU A 531 18.05 -2.78 -16.70
C GLU A 531 18.98 -1.90 -15.84
N LYS A 532 20.16 -1.55 -16.33
CA LYS A 532 21.12 -0.65 -15.67
C LYS A 532 20.59 0.78 -15.42
N ASN A 533 19.50 1.15 -16.10
CA ASN A 533 18.83 2.44 -15.96
C ASN A 533 17.61 2.37 -15.03
N ILE A 534 17.33 1.20 -14.46
CA ILE A 534 16.23 0.98 -13.50
C ILE A 534 16.85 0.81 -12.11
N TYR A 535 16.36 1.56 -11.14
CA TYR A 535 16.82 1.44 -9.77
C TYR A 535 15.64 1.14 -8.83
N LEU A 536 15.72 0.04 -8.07
CA LEU A 536 14.76 -0.29 -7.04
C LEU A 536 15.23 0.34 -5.72
N MET A 537 14.47 1.30 -5.23
CA MET A 537 14.75 2.00 -3.97
C MET A 537 14.07 1.28 -2.80
N SER A 538 14.65 1.46 -1.63
CA SER A 538 13.99 1.25 -0.33
C SER A 538 13.88 2.58 0.41
N ASP A 539 13.01 2.65 1.41
CA ASP A 539 12.92 3.83 2.26
C ASP A 539 14.28 4.15 2.89
N GLY A 540 14.66 5.43 2.80
CA GLY A 540 15.96 5.91 3.24
C GLY A 540 17.07 5.85 2.19
N ASP A 541 16.90 5.16 1.07
CA ASP A 541 17.90 5.20 0.00
C ASP A 541 17.95 6.60 -0.63
N GLN A 542 19.06 7.29 -0.47
CA GLN A 542 19.30 8.52 -1.20
C GLN A 542 19.91 8.19 -2.56
N VAL A 543 19.12 8.37 -3.63
CA VAL A 543 19.52 8.12 -5.01
C VAL A 543 19.85 9.44 -5.68
N GLU A 544 21.10 9.57 -6.16
CA GLU A 544 21.58 10.70 -6.95
C GLU A 544 21.49 10.36 -8.43
N LEU A 545 20.90 11.26 -9.20
CA LEU A 545 20.81 11.15 -10.65
C LEU A 545 21.22 12.44 -11.35
N CYS A 546 21.78 12.27 -12.53
CA CYS A 546 22.12 13.33 -13.49
C CYS A 546 21.96 12.77 -14.91
N GLN A 547 22.23 13.56 -15.93
CA GLN A 547 22.13 13.09 -17.31
C GLN A 547 23.02 11.86 -17.62
N LYS A 548 24.07 11.59 -16.84
CA LYS A 548 25.03 10.53 -17.08
C LYS A 548 24.70 9.22 -16.36
N TYR A 549 24.23 9.28 -15.12
CA TYR A 549 24.05 8.10 -14.26
C TYR A 549 22.91 8.25 -13.25
N ILE A 550 22.51 7.11 -12.71
CA ILE A 550 21.71 6.96 -11.51
C ILE A 550 22.46 6.04 -10.53
N LYS A 551 22.56 6.44 -9.27
CA LYS A 551 23.23 5.63 -8.23
C LYS A 551 22.78 5.99 -6.82
N ARG A 552 22.80 5.04 -5.89
CA ARG A 552 22.66 5.31 -4.46
C ARG A 552 23.95 5.97 -3.94
N VAL A 553 23.82 7.04 -3.17
CA VAL A 553 24.95 7.74 -2.55
C VAL A 553 25.10 7.45 -1.08
N LYS A 554 23.97 7.32 -0.37
CA LYS A 554 23.94 6.93 1.05
C LYS A 554 22.57 6.39 1.42
N THR A 555 22.44 5.88 2.63
CA THR A 555 21.16 5.59 3.27
C THR A 555 20.96 6.55 4.43
N VAL A 556 19.77 7.13 4.56
CA VAL A 556 19.36 7.95 5.70
C VAL A 556 18.48 7.12 6.62
N LYS A 557 18.45 7.49 7.91
CA LYS A 557 17.55 6.85 8.86
C LYS A 557 16.12 7.21 8.51
N THR A 558 15.28 6.20 8.37
CA THR A 558 13.83 6.28 8.26
C THR A 558 13.20 5.45 9.37
N GLY A 559 11.92 5.59 9.59
CA GLY A 559 11.19 4.81 10.59
C GLY A 559 9.70 5.12 10.57
N LYS A 560 8.99 4.42 11.43
CA LYS A 560 7.56 4.57 11.66
C LYS A 560 7.36 5.21 13.03
N VAL A 561 6.44 6.14 13.10
CA VAL A 561 6.00 6.74 14.35
C VAL A 561 4.55 6.33 14.59
N PHE A 562 4.31 5.63 15.66
CA PHE A 562 2.99 5.14 16.04
C PHE A 562 2.21 6.24 16.75
N VAL A 563 0.94 6.40 16.41
CA VAL A 563 0.08 7.44 16.97
C VAL A 563 -1.22 6.84 17.50
N ASP A 564 -1.56 7.22 18.74
CA ASP A 564 -2.87 7.04 19.33
C ASP A 564 -3.70 8.29 19.01
N ASN A 565 -4.69 8.16 18.16
CA ASN A 565 -5.49 9.29 17.68
C ASN A 565 -6.46 9.81 18.74
N GLN A 566 -6.85 8.97 19.72
CA GLN A 566 -7.76 9.37 20.78
C GLN A 566 -7.13 10.44 21.70
N ILE A 567 -5.83 10.29 21.96
CA ILE A 567 -5.07 11.24 22.78
C ILE A 567 -4.15 12.12 21.93
N ASN A 568 -4.13 11.94 20.62
CA ASN A 568 -3.29 12.64 19.64
C ASN A 568 -1.80 12.69 20.06
N LYS A 569 -1.27 11.54 20.54
CA LYS A 569 0.09 11.39 21.03
C LYS A 569 0.81 10.24 20.33
N GLN A 570 2.12 10.43 20.18
CA GLN A 570 3.01 9.37 19.72
C GLN A 570 3.14 8.28 20.78
N ILE A 571 3.17 7.04 20.34
CA ILE A 571 3.40 5.85 21.16
C ILE A 571 4.84 5.40 20.90
N ALA A 572 5.60 5.16 21.96
CA ALA A 572 6.95 4.64 21.81
C ALA A 572 6.94 3.17 21.33
N ASP A 573 7.95 2.79 20.55
CA ASP A 573 8.06 1.45 19.94
C ASP A 573 8.04 0.33 21.00
N ASP A 574 8.69 0.54 22.14
CA ASP A 574 8.72 -0.41 23.25
C ASP A 574 7.32 -0.66 23.83
N VAL A 575 6.46 0.35 23.89
CA VAL A 575 5.06 0.21 24.32
C VAL A 575 4.27 -0.67 23.36
N VAL A 576 4.45 -0.51 22.07
CA VAL A 576 3.77 -1.35 21.05
C VAL A 576 4.25 -2.80 21.15
N ILE A 577 5.57 -3.00 21.26
CA ILE A 577 6.18 -4.32 21.45
C ILE A 577 5.68 -4.99 22.74
N ASP A 578 5.55 -4.25 23.83
CA ASP A 578 5.06 -4.81 25.08
C ASP A 578 3.57 -5.15 25.02
N ARG A 579 2.74 -4.34 24.35
CA ARG A 579 1.32 -4.67 24.09
C ARG A 579 1.19 -5.96 23.25
N GLN A 580 2.02 -6.14 22.23
CA GLN A 580 2.05 -7.37 21.43
C GLN A 580 2.42 -8.58 22.30
N LYS A 581 3.48 -8.49 23.13
CA LYS A 581 3.88 -9.57 24.04
C LYS A 581 2.78 -9.92 25.03
N LEU A 582 2.09 -8.91 25.59
CA LEU A 582 0.97 -9.12 26.49
C LEU A 582 -0.20 -9.84 25.79
N ALA A 583 -0.52 -9.46 24.57
CA ALA A 583 -1.58 -10.12 23.77
C ALA A 583 -1.21 -11.56 23.40
N ASP A 584 0.03 -11.83 23.01
CA ASP A 584 0.48 -13.16 22.56
C ASP A 584 0.65 -14.15 23.72
N SER A 585 1.16 -13.68 24.85
CA SER A 585 1.69 -14.58 25.90
C SER A 585 1.24 -14.24 27.33
N GLY A 586 0.47 -13.18 27.52
CA GLY A 586 -0.01 -12.76 28.84
C GLY A 586 1.05 -12.20 29.77
N ILE A 587 0.68 -11.99 31.04
CA ILE A 587 1.55 -11.41 32.06
C ILE A 587 1.55 -12.28 33.32
N VAL A 588 2.70 -12.35 33.99
CA VAL A 588 2.89 -12.96 35.31
C VAL A 588 3.44 -11.91 36.26
N VAL A 589 2.70 -11.56 37.28
CA VAL A 589 3.10 -10.62 38.34
C VAL A 589 3.50 -11.38 39.60
N ILE A 590 4.65 -11.07 40.14
CA ILE A 590 5.21 -11.74 41.33
C ILE A 590 5.37 -10.69 42.44
N ILE A 591 4.88 -11.01 43.61
CA ILE A 591 5.08 -10.18 44.80
C ILE A 591 5.80 -11.06 45.81
N ALA A 592 7.00 -10.64 46.22
CA ALA A 592 7.82 -11.33 47.22
C ALA A 592 8.33 -10.33 48.27
N GLN A 593 8.39 -10.78 49.53
CA GLN A 593 8.94 -10.02 50.64
C GLN A 593 10.19 -10.72 51.16
N LEU A 594 11.30 -9.99 51.16
CA LEU A 594 12.62 -10.49 51.57
C LEU A 594 13.05 -9.76 52.84
N ASP A 595 13.42 -10.53 53.87
CA ASP A 595 14.05 -9.98 55.06
C ASP A 595 15.50 -9.59 54.77
N LYS A 596 15.86 -8.37 55.06
CA LYS A 596 17.19 -7.81 54.73
C LYS A 596 18.32 -8.45 55.54
N ALA A 597 18.04 -8.81 56.79
CA ALA A 597 19.05 -9.35 57.70
C ALA A 597 19.33 -10.83 57.46
N SER A 598 18.27 -11.64 57.35
CA SER A 598 18.37 -13.08 57.11
C SER A 598 18.50 -13.45 55.64
N LYS A 599 18.21 -12.51 54.74
CA LYS A 599 18.17 -12.74 53.26
C LYS A 599 17.20 -13.86 52.87
N THR A 600 16.17 -14.06 53.64
CA THR A 600 15.16 -15.12 53.39
C THR A 600 13.79 -14.52 53.05
N LEU A 601 12.95 -15.31 52.39
CA LEU A 601 11.57 -14.89 52.16
C LEU A 601 10.79 -14.84 53.49
N ILE A 602 10.13 -13.72 53.78
CA ILE A 602 9.27 -13.55 54.93
C ILE A 602 7.99 -14.40 54.79
N ASN A 603 7.45 -14.43 53.57
CA ASN A 603 6.25 -15.18 53.22
C ASN A 603 6.43 -15.90 51.87
N LYS A 604 5.55 -16.87 51.57
CA LYS A 604 5.50 -17.51 50.24
C LYS A 604 5.21 -16.43 49.17
N PRO A 605 5.96 -16.41 48.05
CA PRO A 605 5.71 -15.46 46.98
C PRO A 605 4.27 -15.59 46.48
N ARG A 606 3.60 -14.45 46.23
CA ARG A 606 2.32 -14.42 45.56
C ARG A 606 2.55 -14.24 44.08
N VAL A 607 1.89 -15.08 43.26
CA VAL A 607 1.97 -15.06 41.82
C VAL A 607 0.58 -14.88 41.26
N PHE A 608 0.43 -13.95 40.33
CA PHE A 608 -0.81 -13.71 39.58
C PHE A 608 -0.51 -13.86 38.12
N SER A 609 -1.39 -14.50 37.35
CA SER A 609 -1.26 -14.57 35.91
C SER A 609 -2.54 -14.10 35.21
N TYR A 610 -2.35 -13.41 34.06
CA TYR A 610 -3.47 -12.94 33.24
C TYR A 610 -3.17 -13.24 31.76
N GLY A 611 -4.17 -13.78 31.07
CA GLY A 611 -4.05 -14.11 29.65
C GLY A 611 -3.09 -15.26 29.31
N LEU A 612 -2.71 -16.07 30.30
CA LEU A 612 -1.71 -17.14 30.16
C LEU A 612 -2.32 -18.53 30.18
N VAL A 613 -3.19 -18.81 31.15
CA VAL A 613 -3.91 -20.07 31.36
C VAL A 613 -5.40 -19.79 31.57
N ALA A 614 -6.25 -20.81 31.42
CA ALA A 614 -7.67 -20.67 31.71
C ALA A 614 -7.93 -20.45 33.21
N ASP A 615 -8.93 -19.66 33.56
CA ASP A 615 -9.26 -19.28 34.94
C ASP A 615 -9.30 -20.45 35.93
N LYS A 616 -9.86 -21.60 35.52
CA LYS A 616 -9.89 -22.80 36.35
C LYS A 616 -8.50 -23.38 36.64
N GLN A 617 -7.49 -23.07 35.87
CA GLN A 617 -6.12 -23.56 36.00
C GLN A 617 -5.18 -22.52 36.65
N ASP A 618 -5.61 -21.25 36.75
CA ASP A 618 -4.78 -20.15 37.20
C ASP A 618 -4.26 -20.33 38.61
N HIS A 619 -5.12 -20.84 39.53
CA HIS A 619 -4.70 -21.08 40.92
C HIS A 619 -3.62 -22.16 41.04
N ALA A 620 -3.74 -23.25 40.27
CA ALA A 620 -2.76 -24.36 40.28
C ALA A 620 -1.44 -23.89 39.64
N PHE A 621 -1.51 -23.11 38.56
CA PHE A 621 -0.37 -22.52 37.87
C PHE A 621 0.37 -21.53 38.80
N SER A 622 -0.36 -20.61 39.40
CA SER A 622 0.21 -19.59 40.31
C SER A 622 0.87 -20.24 41.52
N LYS A 623 0.27 -21.27 42.12
CA LYS A 623 0.85 -22.06 43.20
C LYS A 623 2.16 -22.72 42.80
N GLU A 624 2.21 -23.37 41.63
CA GLU A 624 3.43 -24.00 41.11
C GLU A 624 4.53 -22.98 40.86
N MET A 625 4.21 -21.81 40.28
CA MET A 625 5.19 -20.74 40.08
C MET A 625 5.74 -20.21 41.43
N ALA A 626 4.91 -20.11 42.44
CA ALA A 626 5.33 -19.73 43.80
C ALA A 626 6.26 -20.80 44.41
N GLU A 627 6.03 -22.07 44.17
CA GLU A 627 6.91 -23.17 44.62
C GLU A 627 8.28 -23.14 43.92
N VAL A 628 8.30 -22.90 42.56
CA VAL A 628 9.55 -22.73 41.83
C VAL A 628 10.37 -21.55 42.34
N LEU A 629 9.70 -20.43 42.67
CA LEU A 629 10.34 -19.29 43.27
C LEU A 629 10.86 -19.58 44.68
N GLY A 630 10.08 -20.30 45.50
CA GLY A 630 10.55 -20.75 46.80
C GLY A 630 11.86 -21.52 46.74
N GLN A 631 11.93 -22.50 45.79
CA GLN A 631 13.17 -23.25 45.57
C GLN A 631 14.32 -22.37 45.04
N PHE A 632 14.03 -21.39 44.19
CA PHE A 632 15.03 -20.42 43.74
C PHE A 632 15.62 -19.62 44.92
N PHE A 633 14.80 -19.07 45.80
CA PHE A 633 15.26 -18.28 46.91
C PHE A 633 16.07 -19.08 47.95
N VAL A 634 15.82 -20.37 48.12
CA VAL A 634 16.63 -21.28 48.97
C VAL A 634 18.04 -21.47 48.42
N ASN A 635 18.20 -21.45 47.07
CA ASN A 635 19.45 -21.78 46.41
C ASN A 635 20.17 -20.56 45.82
N VAL A 636 19.63 -19.35 45.97
CA VAL A 636 20.22 -18.14 45.39
C VAL A 636 21.44 -17.68 46.19
N LYS A 637 22.50 -17.26 45.47
CA LYS A 637 23.71 -16.73 46.09
C LYS A 637 23.50 -15.35 46.70
N ASP A 638 24.20 -15.05 47.78
CA ASP A 638 24.15 -13.77 48.48
C ASP A 638 24.46 -12.57 47.59
N GLU A 639 25.37 -12.74 46.62
CA GLU A 639 25.69 -11.70 45.62
C GLU A 639 24.48 -11.24 44.82
N VAL A 640 23.57 -12.18 44.48
CA VAL A 640 22.34 -11.91 43.73
C VAL A 640 21.32 -11.14 44.58
N LEU A 641 21.23 -11.46 45.87
CA LEU A 641 20.29 -10.82 46.82
C LEU A 641 20.66 -9.37 47.14
N ASN A 642 21.92 -9.01 46.96
CA ASN A 642 22.42 -7.65 47.23
C ASN A 642 22.10 -6.63 46.10
N ASP A 643 21.79 -7.09 44.88
CA ASP A 643 21.40 -6.24 43.76
C ASP A 643 19.96 -6.54 43.33
N PRO A 644 18.99 -5.65 43.65
CA PRO A 644 17.59 -5.84 43.35
C PRO A 644 17.33 -6.05 41.84
N ARG A 645 18.05 -5.33 40.95
CA ARG A 645 17.86 -5.44 39.51
C ARG A 645 18.40 -6.79 39.00
N PHE A 646 19.51 -7.24 39.54
CA PHE A 646 20.08 -8.54 39.19
C PHE A 646 19.18 -9.69 39.67
N LEU A 647 18.64 -9.58 40.89
CA LEU A 647 17.68 -10.52 41.46
C LEU A 647 16.40 -10.63 40.61
N GLU A 648 15.81 -9.49 40.22
CA GLU A 648 14.64 -9.46 39.32
C GLU A 648 14.93 -10.16 37.99
N ASN A 649 16.10 -9.93 37.40
CA ASN A 649 16.49 -10.57 36.13
C ASN A 649 16.65 -12.08 36.28
N GLN A 650 17.21 -12.56 37.38
CA GLN A 650 17.33 -13.99 37.66
C GLN A 650 15.95 -14.65 37.82
N ILE A 651 15.04 -14.00 38.54
CA ILE A 651 13.66 -14.44 38.68
C ILE A 651 12.98 -14.53 37.32
N ARG A 652 13.11 -13.49 36.46
CA ARG A 652 12.58 -13.50 35.10
C ARG A 652 13.13 -14.69 34.30
N GLN A 653 14.42 -14.99 34.41
CA GLN A 653 15.03 -16.11 33.67
C GLN A 653 14.53 -17.47 34.14
N VAL A 654 14.46 -17.69 35.46
CA VAL A 654 14.04 -18.96 36.05
C VAL A 654 12.57 -19.25 35.67
N LEU A 655 11.68 -18.31 35.87
CA LEU A 655 10.26 -18.48 35.54
C LEU A 655 10.04 -18.58 34.04
N ARG A 656 10.72 -17.76 33.21
CA ARG A 656 10.61 -17.86 31.75
C ARG A 656 10.98 -19.26 31.27
N LYS A 657 12.07 -19.82 31.77
CA LYS A 657 12.50 -21.18 31.42
C LYS A 657 11.48 -22.24 31.85
N HIS A 658 10.90 -22.12 33.05
CA HIS A 658 9.91 -23.05 33.56
C HIS A 658 8.59 -22.97 32.79
N ILE A 659 8.07 -21.76 32.60
CA ILE A 659 6.81 -21.52 31.86
C ILE A 659 6.95 -22.01 30.42
N PHE A 660 8.07 -21.71 29.74
CA PHE A 660 8.28 -22.17 28.38
C PHE A 660 8.33 -23.70 28.27
N ARG A 661 8.95 -24.39 29.25
CA ARG A 661 8.95 -25.86 29.26
C ARG A 661 7.55 -26.43 29.35
N LYS A 662 6.69 -25.81 30.13
CA LYS A 662 5.34 -26.30 30.44
C LYS A 662 4.31 -25.97 29.35
N ILE A 663 4.22 -24.69 28.94
CA ILE A 663 3.16 -24.20 28.05
C ILE A 663 3.64 -23.60 26.75
N LYS A 664 4.96 -23.54 26.51
CA LYS A 664 5.59 -23.02 25.27
C LYS A 664 5.26 -21.55 24.99
N LYS A 665 5.03 -20.74 26.03
CA LYS A 665 4.78 -19.30 25.96
C LYS A 665 5.88 -18.51 26.65
N TYR A 666 6.04 -17.23 26.26
CA TYR A 666 7.01 -16.28 26.85
C TYR A 666 6.28 -15.05 27.42
N PRO A 667 5.59 -15.19 28.56
CA PRO A 667 4.83 -14.07 29.13
C PRO A 667 5.77 -12.92 29.59
N THR A 668 5.17 -11.75 29.71
CA THR A 668 5.80 -10.64 30.41
C THR A 668 5.84 -10.97 31.91
N ILE A 669 7.03 -11.01 32.50
CA ILE A 669 7.22 -11.35 33.92
C ILE A 669 7.63 -10.09 34.68
N VAL A 670 6.83 -9.71 35.68
CA VAL A 670 7.02 -8.52 36.49
C VAL A 670 7.28 -8.91 37.96
N PRO A 671 8.56 -9.10 38.35
CA PRO A 671 8.91 -9.31 39.74
C PRO A 671 8.81 -7.97 40.52
N THR A 672 8.14 -8.00 41.64
CA THR A 672 8.08 -6.90 42.60
C THR A 672 8.56 -7.42 43.97
N ILE A 673 9.75 -7.02 44.38
CA ILE A 673 10.39 -7.51 45.59
C ILE A 673 10.50 -6.38 46.60
N PHE A 674 9.89 -6.58 47.75
CA PHE A 674 10.00 -5.68 48.88
C PHE A 674 11.08 -6.21 49.81
N VAL A 675 12.14 -5.45 50.03
CA VAL A 675 13.20 -5.75 51.01
C VAL A 675 12.87 -5.01 52.29
N MET A 676 12.58 -5.74 53.35
CA MET A 676 12.18 -5.21 54.65
C MET A 676 13.29 -5.34 55.70
#